data_23d73f84b0178ea44f368965d8937d4f
#
_entry.id   23d73f84b0178ea44f368965d8937d4f
#
_cell.length_a   1.000
_cell.length_b   1.000
_cell.length_c   1.000
_cell.angle_alpha   90.00
_cell.angle_beta   90.00
_cell.angle_gamma   90.00
#
_symmetry.space_group_name_H-M   'P 1'
#
loop_
_entity.id
_entity.type
_entity.pdbx_description
1 polymer ?
#
loop_
_entity_poly.entity_id
_entity_poly.type
_entity_poly.pdbx_seq_one_letter_code
_entity_poly.pdbx_strand_id
1 'polypeptide(L)'
;MKSYFKFLSRNKLYTFINIAGLVVSLMFIILMGDYTWRQYGIDSWHKNADRIYLMGNQSSFAMWPEAAKQIKEMCPEIEQKCCVMSLKGKIRYGQQEVKDGANENGIIMVADSTFFQFFDFELEMGDRLTALNTPDKCVITERLAKRLFGDKNPIGEPLQIIGEREMGPDNTVYDSTLVYTVSGVVKNLDYTALPNETQIIASMERYPQIMGFKFVNYSYPFSTAGASMAFFMLRPDMTLDSKIKTIDDYIAKNFPLVWGEYKVSVTPLKEVMFAPQNIGYGLLKGDKTRLRILLATVLAILFFAVSNYINLTVANTGFRAKEMATRRLFGSSQHEISLKLIAESTLMVGVAFIVGFSLALCFQDDAANLFKGKIALMNDISVSTVGISLAFILMIGVISGIMPSWHISRFQPIDIVKGNFRFHSKMVLGKLFIILQNVITVVMLTAALVIWLQLNSLIHAPLGFNTENLFYVISPEGKDQTVRSQLEKMPFVEKIGSFGGSTFTSYYTSMYPVMQGDKMIPLFETDMDKTTFELLGLHIKKDYGTSDDGFYLNEEALRQLDYTEETREIDWGTGGEKAPIAGVLRDFNSINVLTPKRPFAIRLYENKESPGYLVKTNGDKKAKAAFEEMIKDLDDSGEKRVLSIEECITDTFEDQQHTLRIITLFTIIAVIISVMGYVGMSLFFIRQRQKEIGIRKIMGSTSHEVLTLMLRTFCAPLLVSFVIAIPLAWYIMRDWLTNFSYRITLSPWIFATTCAFALLVAVLSVGFQIIKAVRANPVESIKTE
;
A
#
# COMPACT_ATOMS: atom_id res chain seq x y z
N MET A 1 2.19 42.43 -17.25
CA MET A 1 2.37 41.11 -17.87
C MET A 1 3.45 41.04 -18.94
N LYS A 2 3.47 41.88 -20.01
CA LYS A 2 4.52 41.84 -21.08
C LYS A 2 5.96 41.89 -20.54
N SER A 3 6.24 42.77 -19.55
CA SER A 3 7.56 42.88 -18.92
C SER A 3 7.98 41.58 -18.20
N TYR A 4 7.03 40.90 -17.57
CA TYR A 4 7.28 39.62 -16.87
C TYR A 4 7.64 38.48 -17.84
N PHE A 5 6.87 38.33 -18.93
CA PHE A 5 7.20 37.32 -19.95
C PHE A 5 8.57 37.58 -20.60
N LYS A 6 8.92 38.86 -20.85
CA LYS A 6 10.25 39.23 -21.36
C LYS A 6 11.36 38.90 -20.34
N PHE A 7 11.10 39.05 -19.03
CA PHE A 7 12.04 38.67 -17.99
C PHE A 7 12.24 37.15 -17.96
N LEU A 8 11.16 36.34 -18.02
CA LEU A 8 11.21 34.89 -18.05
C LEU A 8 11.98 34.37 -19.25
N SER A 9 11.72 34.92 -20.46
CA SER A 9 12.39 34.47 -21.69
C SER A 9 13.89 34.78 -21.71
N ARG A 10 14.32 35.83 -21.01
CA ARG A 10 15.75 36.17 -20.86
C ARG A 10 16.48 35.35 -19.79
N ASN A 11 15.77 34.85 -18.80
CA ASN A 11 16.32 34.05 -17.69
C ASN A 11 15.85 32.59 -17.77
N LYS A 12 16.16 31.91 -18.88
CA LYS A 12 15.65 30.55 -19.18
C LYS A 12 15.89 29.54 -18.05
N LEU A 13 17.10 29.47 -17.50
CA LEU A 13 17.45 28.53 -16.44
C LEU A 13 16.65 28.79 -15.16
N TYR A 14 16.52 30.05 -14.75
CA TYR A 14 15.67 30.44 -13.63
C TYR A 14 14.22 30.03 -13.84
N THR A 15 13.68 30.30 -15.01
CA THR A 15 12.31 29.98 -15.38
C THR A 15 12.09 28.48 -15.36
N PHE A 16 13.03 27.72 -15.94
CA PHE A 16 12.97 26.24 -15.95
C PHE A 16 12.96 25.66 -14.53
N ILE A 17 13.91 26.08 -13.67
CA ILE A 17 14.01 25.60 -12.29
C ILE A 17 12.71 25.86 -11.52
N ASN A 18 12.15 27.07 -11.65
CA ASN A 18 10.92 27.45 -10.95
C ASN A 18 9.69 26.66 -11.45
N ILE A 19 9.52 26.59 -12.76
CA ILE A 19 8.37 25.88 -13.35
C ILE A 19 8.49 24.39 -13.10
N ALA A 20 9.63 23.77 -13.36
CA ALA A 20 9.82 22.33 -13.20
C ALA A 20 9.57 21.87 -11.75
N GLY A 21 10.09 22.59 -10.77
CA GLY A 21 9.84 22.27 -9.35
C GLY A 21 8.35 22.35 -8.98
N LEU A 22 7.66 23.41 -9.42
CA LEU A 22 6.22 23.55 -9.18
C LEU A 22 5.40 22.51 -9.92
N VAL A 23 5.72 22.23 -11.18
CA VAL A 23 5.00 21.25 -12.02
C VAL A 23 5.05 19.85 -11.39
N VAL A 24 6.26 19.40 -11.03
CA VAL A 24 6.43 18.07 -10.41
C VAL A 24 5.68 17.99 -9.08
N SER A 25 5.80 19.02 -8.25
CA SER A 25 5.12 19.04 -6.95
C SER A 25 3.60 19.05 -7.09
N LEU A 26 3.06 19.87 -8.01
CA LEU A 26 1.62 19.96 -8.27
C LEU A 26 1.07 18.69 -8.90
N MET A 27 1.82 18.03 -9.79
CA MET A 27 1.46 16.72 -10.32
C MET A 27 1.22 15.70 -9.18
N PHE A 28 2.17 15.58 -8.24
CA PHE A 28 2.02 14.65 -7.11
C PHE A 28 0.90 15.05 -6.15
N ILE A 29 0.67 16.36 -5.95
CA ILE A 29 -0.45 16.85 -5.12
C ILE A 29 -1.79 16.49 -5.74
N ILE A 30 -1.92 16.60 -7.06
CA ILE A 30 -3.15 16.24 -7.77
C ILE A 30 -3.40 14.75 -7.67
N LEU A 31 -2.40 13.92 -7.99
CA LEU A 31 -2.50 12.46 -7.90
C LEU A 31 -2.81 12.00 -6.47
N MET A 32 -2.10 12.56 -5.49
CA MET A 32 -2.27 12.19 -4.10
C MET A 32 -3.56 12.76 -3.49
N GLY A 33 -3.98 13.92 -3.94
CA GLY A 33 -5.24 14.53 -3.56
C GLY A 33 -6.42 13.67 -3.98
N ASP A 34 -6.46 13.24 -5.23
CA ASP A 34 -7.47 12.33 -5.77
C ASP A 34 -7.45 10.98 -5.03
N TYR A 35 -6.28 10.36 -4.91
CA TYR A 35 -6.12 9.10 -4.17
C TYR A 35 -6.64 9.21 -2.72
N THR A 36 -6.24 10.25 -2.00
CA THR A 36 -6.63 10.45 -0.60
C THR A 36 -8.12 10.72 -0.47
N TRP A 37 -8.67 11.56 -1.36
CA TRP A 37 -10.10 11.85 -1.40
C TRP A 37 -10.92 10.57 -1.59
N ARG A 38 -10.51 9.72 -2.53
CA ARG A 38 -11.15 8.43 -2.81
C ARG A 38 -11.05 7.47 -1.63
N GLN A 39 -9.89 7.38 -0.98
CA GLN A 39 -9.68 6.48 0.15
C GLN A 39 -10.52 6.88 1.38
N TYR A 40 -10.62 8.19 1.68
CA TYR A 40 -11.47 8.66 2.79
C TYR A 40 -12.96 8.74 2.45
N GLY A 41 -13.29 8.86 1.17
CA GLY A 41 -14.67 8.92 0.69
C GLY A 41 -15.30 7.57 0.37
N ILE A 42 -14.57 6.47 0.56
CA ILE A 42 -15.05 5.13 0.22
C ILE A 42 -16.37 4.83 0.95
N ASP A 43 -17.34 4.28 0.22
CA ASP A 43 -18.69 3.94 0.70
C ASP A 43 -19.50 5.11 1.33
N SER A 44 -18.95 6.33 1.36
CA SER A 44 -19.66 7.50 1.90
C SER A 44 -20.82 7.98 1.01
N TRP A 45 -20.86 7.54 -0.23
CA TRP A 45 -21.87 7.89 -1.22
C TRP A 45 -23.18 7.09 -1.11
N HIS A 46 -23.20 6.01 -0.32
CA HIS A 46 -24.43 5.31 0.00
C HIS A 46 -25.35 6.20 0.84
N LYS A 47 -26.63 6.28 0.51
CA LYS A 47 -27.62 7.12 1.21
C LYS A 47 -27.70 6.84 2.71
N ASN A 48 -27.54 5.57 3.07
CA ASN A 48 -27.62 5.07 4.44
C ASN A 48 -26.23 4.75 5.05
N ALA A 49 -25.13 5.26 4.46
CA ALA A 49 -23.76 4.94 4.91
C ALA A 49 -23.53 5.17 6.42
N ASP A 50 -24.17 6.20 7.00
CA ASP A 50 -24.05 6.54 8.42
C ASP A 50 -24.81 5.57 9.34
N ARG A 51 -25.69 4.74 8.79
CA ARG A 51 -26.52 3.78 9.54
C ARG A 51 -26.11 2.33 9.29
N ILE A 52 -25.15 2.09 8.39
CA ILE A 52 -24.67 0.76 8.03
C ILE A 52 -23.41 0.44 8.82
N TYR A 53 -23.41 -0.72 9.43
CA TYR A 53 -22.30 -1.24 10.23
C TYR A 53 -21.95 -2.67 9.82
N LEU A 54 -20.66 -3.00 9.77
CA LEU A 54 -20.16 -4.35 9.64
C LEU A 54 -19.88 -4.92 11.03
N MET A 55 -20.45 -6.09 11.31
CA MET A 55 -20.29 -6.74 12.61
C MET A 55 -19.31 -7.92 12.47
N GLY A 56 -18.49 -8.09 13.47
CA GLY A 56 -17.52 -9.16 13.59
C GLY A 56 -17.01 -9.28 15.01
N ASN A 57 -15.80 -9.79 15.18
CA ASN A 57 -15.09 -9.79 16.45
C ASN A 57 -13.84 -8.92 16.39
N GLN A 58 -13.01 -8.94 17.44
CA GLN A 58 -11.77 -8.14 17.49
C GLN A 58 -10.73 -8.54 16.43
N SER A 59 -10.80 -9.75 15.89
CA SER A 59 -9.81 -10.29 14.96
C SER A 59 -10.32 -10.48 13.54
N SER A 60 -11.65 -10.65 13.33
CA SER A 60 -12.24 -10.98 12.04
C SER A 60 -13.65 -10.42 11.88
N PHE A 61 -14.06 -10.18 10.62
CA PHE A 61 -15.44 -9.85 10.26
C PHE A 61 -16.28 -11.07 9.87
N ALA A 62 -15.79 -12.27 10.15
CA ALA A 62 -16.54 -13.49 9.87
C ALA A 62 -17.75 -13.64 10.79
N MET A 63 -18.92 -13.81 10.20
CA MET A 63 -20.17 -14.09 10.91
C MET A 63 -21.02 -15.09 10.10
N TRP A 64 -21.69 -16.00 10.80
CA TRP A 64 -22.60 -16.94 10.14
C TRP A 64 -23.88 -16.25 9.71
N PRO A 65 -24.41 -16.53 8.52
CA PRO A 65 -25.66 -15.93 8.03
C PRO A 65 -26.84 -16.17 8.98
N GLU A 66 -26.92 -17.35 9.62
CA GLU A 66 -27.97 -17.64 10.59
C GLU A 66 -27.82 -16.82 11.88
N ALA A 67 -26.58 -16.64 12.39
CA ALA A 67 -26.35 -15.73 13.52
C ALA A 67 -26.78 -14.29 13.17
N ALA A 68 -26.44 -13.81 11.98
CA ALA A 68 -26.85 -12.49 11.52
C ALA A 68 -28.38 -12.34 11.44
N LYS A 69 -29.10 -13.39 11.03
CA LYS A 69 -30.57 -13.41 11.00
C LYS A 69 -31.14 -13.31 12.42
N GLN A 70 -30.66 -14.14 13.33
CA GLN A 70 -31.13 -14.16 14.73
C GLN A 70 -30.80 -12.84 15.44
N ILE A 71 -29.62 -12.25 15.21
CA ILE A 71 -29.27 -10.93 15.75
C ILE A 71 -30.27 -9.86 15.28
N LYS A 72 -30.63 -9.88 13.99
CA LYS A 72 -31.68 -8.97 13.46
C LYS A 72 -33.03 -9.15 14.19
N GLU A 73 -33.42 -10.41 14.44
CA GLU A 73 -34.69 -10.72 15.11
C GLU A 73 -34.67 -10.30 16.59
N MET A 74 -33.52 -10.41 17.27
CA MET A 74 -33.35 -10.01 18.67
C MET A 74 -33.19 -8.50 18.87
N CYS A 75 -32.74 -7.76 17.87
CA CYS A 75 -32.43 -6.33 17.96
C CYS A 75 -33.38 -5.49 17.12
N PRO A 76 -34.47 -4.94 17.69
CA PRO A 76 -35.42 -4.09 16.96
C PRO A 76 -34.79 -2.81 16.38
N GLU A 77 -33.60 -2.43 16.89
CA GLU A 77 -32.78 -1.33 16.39
C GLU A 77 -32.30 -1.56 14.98
N ILE A 78 -32.22 -2.83 14.55
CA ILE A 78 -31.76 -3.23 13.22
C ILE A 78 -32.97 -3.22 12.26
N GLU A 79 -32.87 -2.39 11.24
CA GLU A 79 -33.88 -2.29 10.17
C GLU A 79 -33.71 -3.44 9.18
N GLN A 80 -32.48 -3.62 8.68
CA GLN A 80 -32.16 -4.64 7.68
C GLN A 80 -30.77 -5.26 7.96
N LYS A 81 -30.56 -6.47 7.40
CA LYS A 81 -29.25 -7.09 7.31
C LYS A 81 -28.91 -7.43 5.86
N CYS A 82 -27.62 -7.53 5.57
CA CYS A 82 -27.13 -8.05 4.31
C CYS A 82 -25.85 -8.84 4.53
N CYS A 83 -25.89 -10.13 4.24
CA CYS A 83 -24.70 -10.98 4.25
C CYS A 83 -24.06 -10.98 2.87
N VAL A 84 -22.74 -10.85 2.85
CA VAL A 84 -21.93 -10.82 1.63
C VAL A 84 -20.71 -11.70 1.80
N MET A 85 -20.34 -12.43 0.76
CA MET A 85 -19.12 -13.23 0.72
C MET A 85 -18.50 -13.18 -0.66
N SER A 86 -17.18 -13.14 -0.75
CA SER A 86 -16.43 -13.23 -2.00
C SER A 86 -15.78 -14.59 -2.12
N LEU A 87 -15.83 -15.17 -3.29
CA LEU A 87 -15.21 -16.44 -3.63
C LEU A 87 -14.62 -16.38 -5.04
N LYS A 88 -13.69 -17.28 -5.31
CA LYS A 88 -13.14 -17.48 -6.65
C LYS A 88 -13.85 -18.65 -7.30
N GLY A 89 -14.21 -18.51 -8.58
CA GLY A 89 -14.83 -19.58 -9.32
C GLY A 89 -14.66 -19.38 -10.83
N LYS A 90 -14.75 -20.48 -11.57
CA LYS A 90 -14.71 -20.39 -13.04
C LYS A 90 -16.08 -19.94 -13.55
N ILE A 91 -16.07 -18.93 -14.42
CA ILE A 91 -17.28 -18.38 -15.04
C ILE A 91 -17.24 -18.77 -16.52
N ARG A 92 -18.35 -19.30 -17.04
CA ARG A 92 -18.44 -19.73 -18.44
C ARG A 92 -19.73 -19.24 -19.08
N TYR A 93 -19.62 -18.72 -20.30
CA TYR A 93 -20.75 -18.44 -21.18
C TYR A 93 -20.63 -19.25 -22.48
N GLY A 94 -21.51 -20.22 -22.66
CA GLY A 94 -21.39 -21.21 -23.75
C GLY A 94 -20.10 -22.00 -23.62
N GLN A 95 -19.19 -21.86 -24.59
CA GLN A 95 -17.85 -22.46 -24.54
C GLN A 95 -16.74 -21.48 -24.12
N GLN A 96 -17.07 -20.22 -23.87
CA GLN A 96 -16.11 -19.20 -23.50
C GLN A 96 -15.94 -19.13 -21.99
N GLU A 97 -14.75 -19.39 -21.49
CA GLU A 97 -14.38 -19.15 -20.09
C GLU A 97 -13.93 -17.70 -19.87
N VAL A 98 -14.37 -17.16 -18.73
CA VAL A 98 -13.98 -15.81 -18.31
C VAL A 98 -12.69 -15.90 -17.51
N LYS A 99 -11.59 -15.43 -18.10
CA LYS A 99 -10.29 -15.35 -17.43
C LYS A 99 -10.08 -13.91 -16.93
N ASP A 100 -9.56 -13.73 -15.73
CA ASP A 100 -9.17 -12.41 -15.23
C ASP A 100 -7.65 -12.26 -15.33
N GLY A 101 -7.18 -11.66 -16.42
CA GLY A 101 -5.76 -11.57 -16.73
C GLY A 101 -5.10 -12.95 -16.88
N ALA A 102 -4.14 -13.25 -16.00
CA ALA A 102 -3.48 -14.55 -15.90
C ALA A 102 -4.26 -15.58 -15.05
N ASN A 103 -5.30 -15.13 -14.31
CA ASN A 103 -6.11 -16.03 -13.47
C ASN A 103 -7.31 -16.57 -14.26
N GLU A 104 -7.52 -17.89 -14.21
CA GLU A 104 -8.69 -18.55 -14.81
C GLU A 104 -9.96 -18.34 -13.99
N ASN A 105 -9.85 -17.99 -12.72
CA ASN A 105 -10.95 -17.83 -11.81
C ASN A 105 -11.41 -16.36 -11.75
N GLY A 106 -12.69 -16.15 -12.03
CA GLY A 106 -13.34 -14.85 -11.76
C GLY A 106 -13.68 -14.68 -10.28
N ILE A 107 -13.82 -13.43 -9.85
CA ILE A 107 -14.30 -13.13 -8.51
C ILE A 107 -15.81 -13.05 -8.52
N ILE A 108 -16.42 -13.91 -7.72
CA ILE A 108 -17.85 -14.03 -7.55
C ILE A 108 -18.19 -13.52 -6.15
N MET A 109 -19.06 -12.55 -6.06
CA MET A 109 -19.65 -12.11 -4.81
C MET A 109 -21.02 -12.77 -4.65
N VAL A 110 -21.24 -13.49 -3.57
CA VAL A 110 -22.55 -13.98 -3.19
C VAL A 110 -23.14 -13.06 -2.13
N ALA A 111 -24.39 -12.69 -2.28
CA ALA A 111 -25.05 -11.72 -1.43
C ALA A 111 -26.53 -12.07 -1.18
N ASP A 112 -27.06 -11.56 -0.06
CA ASP A 112 -28.49 -11.65 0.23
C ASP A 112 -29.32 -10.99 -0.88
N SER A 113 -30.54 -11.45 -1.08
CA SER A 113 -31.50 -10.90 -2.06
C SER A 113 -31.79 -9.39 -1.87
N THR A 114 -31.53 -8.88 -0.69
CA THR A 114 -31.68 -7.46 -0.33
C THR A 114 -30.49 -6.57 -0.72
N PHE A 115 -29.43 -7.12 -1.27
CA PHE A 115 -28.17 -6.41 -1.54
C PHE A 115 -28.35 -5.06 -2.23
N PHE A 116 -29.08 -5.00 -3.34
CA PHE A 116 -29.30 -3.76 -4.08
C PHE A 116 -30.31 -2.81 -3.41
N GLN A 117 -31.07 -3.26 -2.41
CA GLN A 117 -31.92 -2.41 -1.57
C GLN A 117 -31.11 -1.83 -0.41
N PHE A 118 -30.10 -2.57 0.06
CA PHE A 118 -29.25 -2.24 1.18
C PHE A 118 -28.13 -1.27 0.78
N PHE A 119 -27.44 -1.56 -0.34
CA PHE A 119 -26.39 -0.74 -0.93
C PHE A 119 -26.89 -0.01 -2.18
N ASP A 120 -26.46 1.24 -2.39
CA ASP A 120 -26.94 2.09 -3.49
C ASP A 120 -26.19 1.90 -4.81
N PHE A 121 -25.62 0.70 -5.08
CA PHE A 121 -24.95 0.44 -6.36
C PHE A 121 -25.91 0.68 -7.52
N GLU A 122 -25.43 1.38 -8.55
CA GLU A 122 -26.21 1.76 -9.71
C GLU A 122 -26.33 0.59 -10.70
N LEU A 123 -27.55 0.14 -10.95
CA LEU A 123 -27.84 -0.80 -12.02
C LEU A 123 -28.02 -0.05 -13.33
N GLU A 124 -27.25 -0.40 -14.36
CA GLU A 124 -27.44 0.09 -15.73
C GLU A 124 -28.65 -0.59 -16.39
N MET A 125 -28.86 -1.87 -16.08
CA MET A 125 -29.97 -2.68 -16.56
C MET A 125 -30.51 -3.54 -15.42
N GLY A 126 -31.79 -3.80 -15.42
CA GLY A 126 -32.48 -4.60 -14.40
C GLY A 126 -33.14 -3.74 -13.33
N ASP A 127 -33.79 -4.38 -12.40
CA ASP A 127 -34.55 -3.72 -11.30
C ASP A 127 -33.98 -4.15 -9.95
N ARG A 128 -33.77 -3.18 -9.06
CA ARG A 128 -33.15 -3.37 -7.72
C ARG A 128 -33.91 -4.34 -6.81
N LEU A 129 -35.22 -4.42 -6.96
CA LEU A 129 -36.08 -5.26 -6.14
C LEU A 129 -36.06 -6.72 -6.60
N THR A 130 -35.85 -6.94 -7.89
CA THR A 130 -35.99 -8.27 -8.51
C THR A 130 -34.65 -8.88 -8.95
N ALA A 131 -33.56 -8.13 -8.89
CA ALA A 131 -32.27 -8.54 -9.43
C ALA A 131 -31.72 -9.84 -8.80
N LEU A 132 -31.93 -10.06 -7.50
CA LEU A 132 -31.48 -11.25 -6.76
C LEU A 132 -32.63 -11.93 -6.00
N ASN A 133 -33.87 -11.77 -6.45
CA ASN A 133 -35.05 -12.26 -5.71
C ASN A 133 -35.27 -13.78 -5.83
N THR A 134 -34.56 -14.45 -6.71
CA THR A 134 -34.57 -15.93 -6.83
C THR A 134 -33.15 -16.47 -6.85
N PRO A 135 -32.94 -17.70 -6.36
CA PRO A 135 -31.60 -18.28 -6.22
C PRO A 135 -30.82 -18.43 -7.52
N ASP A 136 -31.51 -18.55 -8.64
CA ASP A 136 -30.94 -18.76 -9.98
C ASP A 136 -30.59 -17.47 -10.72
N LYS A 137 -30.78 -16.30 -10.09
CA LYS A 137 -30.45 -15.01 -10.69
C LYS A 137 -29.06 -14.52 -10.30
N CYS A 138 -28.42 -13.83 -11.23
CA CYS A 138 -27.18 -13.11 -10.99
C CYS A 138 -27.17 -11.74 -11.67
N VAL A 139 -26.39 -10.83 -11.12
CA VAL A 139 -26.09 -9.53 -11.70
C VAL A 139 -24.63 -9.54 -12.12
N ILE A 140 -24.33 -9.06 -13.31
CA ILE A 140 -22.95 -8.98 -13.83
C ILE A 140 -22.48 -7.53 -13.85
N THR A 141 -21.16 -7.32 -13.78
CA THR A 141 -20.61 -5.96 -13.91
C THR A 141 -20.61 -5.51 -15.36
N GLU A 142 -20.65 -4.19 -15.58
CA GLU A 142 -20.52 -3.56 -16.90
C GLU A 142 -19.32 -4.09 -17.69
N ARG A 143 -18.16 -4.26 -17.01
CA ARG A 143 -16.93 -4.81 -17.62
C ARG A 143 -17.15 -6.23 -18.13
N LEU A 144 -17.79 -7.08 -17.35
CA LEU A 144 -18.09 -8.46 -17.76
C LEU A 144 -19.14 -8.49 -18.88
N ALA A 145 -20.18 -7.65 -18.79
CA ALA A 145 -21.22 -7.53 -19.81
C ALA A 145 -20.62 -7.17 -21.18
N LYS A 146 -19.80 -6.12 -21.24
CA LYS A 146 -19.09 -5.71 -22.47
C LYS A 146 -18.19 -6.79 -23.02
N ARG A 147 -17.51 -7.53 -22.15
CA ARG A 147 -16.57 -8.58 -22.54
C ARG A 147 -17.26 -9.80 -23.18
N LEU A 148 -18.36 -10.26 -22.58
CA LEU A 148 -19.07 -11.45 -23.01
C LEU A 148 -20.11 -11.19 -24.12
N PHE A 149 -20.81 -10.08 -24.06
CA PHE A 149 -21.97 -9.79 -24.89
C PHE A 149 -21.74 -8.61 -25.86
N GLY A 150 -20.68 -7.82 -25.66
CA GLY A 150 -20.45 -6.61 -26.46
C GLY A 150 -21.62 -5.63 -26.31
N ASP A 151 -22.29 -5.31 -27.42
CA ASP A 151 -23.47 -4.42 -27.45
C ASP A 151 -24.82 -5.17 -27.32
N LYS A 152 -24.81 -6.52 -27.17
CA LYS A 152 -26.02 -7.31 -26.99
C LYS A 152 -26.56 -7.15 -25.58
N ASN A 153 -27.89 -7.17 -25.46
CA ASN A 153 -28.56 -7.17 -24.15
C ASN A 153 -28.27 -8.49 -23.42
N PRO A 154 -27.60 -8.48 -22.25
CA PRO A 154 -27.27 -9.68 -21.49
C PRO A 154 -28.43 -10.21 -20.62
N ILE A 155 -29.53 -9.44 -20.46
CA ILE A 155 -30.62 -9.84 -19.58
C ILE A 155 -31.34 -11.09 -20.12
N GLY A 156 -31.46 -12.10 -19.25
CA GLY A 156 -32.09 -13.38 -19.59
C GLY A 156 -31.09 -14.42 -20.11
N GLU A 157 -29.84 -14.07 -20.38
CA GLU A 157 -28.82 -14.99 -20.86
C GLU A 157 -28.31 -15.89 -19.71
N PRO A 158 -28.05 -17.19 -19.98
CA PRO A 158 -27.53 -18.10 -18.97
C PRO A 158 -26.03 -17.98 -18.82
N LEU A 159 -25.56 -17.92 -17.58
CA LEU A 159 -24.13 -18.00 -17.21
C LEU A 159 -23.90 -19.23 -16.34
N GLN A 160 -22.79 -19.91 -16.55
CA GLN A 160 -22.38 -21.03 -15.73
C GLN A 160 -21.32 -20.59 -14.74
N ILE A 161 -21.51 -20.90 -13.47
CA ILE A 161 -20.51 -20.81 -12.43
C ILE A 161 -20.08 -22.25 -12.10
N ILE A 162 -18.81 -22.55 -12.30
CA ILE A 162 -18.23 -23.83 -11.93
C ILE A 162 -17.62 -23.60 -10.54
N GLY A 163 -18.27 -24.19 -9.54
CA GLY A 163 -17.83 -24.13 -8.14
C GLY A 163 -16.69 -25.08 -7.83
N GLU A 164 -16.34 -25.17 -6.57
CA GLU A 164 -15.40 -26.18 -6.09
C GLU A 164 -15.98 -27.60 -6.27
N ARG A 165 -15.08 -28.58 -6.38
CA ARG A 165 -15.45 -29.98 -6.65
C ARG A 165 -16.21 -30.57 -5.47
N GLU A 166 -17.36 -31.16 -5.75
CA GLU A 166 -18.12 -31.94 -4.77
C GLU A 166 -17.52 -33.34 -4.59
N MET A 167 -17.29 -33.75 -3.33
CA MET A 167 -17.05 -35.16 -3.03
C MET A 167 -18.38 -35.90 -2.90
N GLY A 168 -18.59 -36.87 -3.76
CA GLY A 168 -19.73 -37.80 -3.68
C GLY A 168 -19.58 -38.78 -2.49
N PRO A 169 -20.67 -39.54 -2.19
CA PRO A 169 -20.66 -40.54 -1.11
C PRO A 169 -19.63 -41.65 -1.29
N ASP A 170 -19.15 -41.81 -2.51
CA ASP A 170 -18.19 -42.81 -2.97
C ASP A 170 -16.77 -42.26 -3.21
N ASN A 171 -16.47 -41.06 -2.67
CA ASN A 171 -15.24 -40.28 -2.90
C ASN A 171 -15.00 -39.90 -4.37
N THR A 172 -16.00 -40.00 -5.23
CA THR A 172 -15.92 -39.45 -6.57
C THR A 172 -16.07 -37.92 -6.52
N VAL A 173 -15.26 -37.23 -7.31
CA VAL A 173 -15.23 -35.77 -7.37
C VAL A 173 -16.05 -35.30 -8.57
N TYR A 174 -17.03 -34.45 -8.34
CA TYR A 174 -17.88 -33.89 -9.37
C TYR A 174 -17.66 -32.37 -9.43
N ASP A 175 -17.57 -31.80 -10.63
CA ASP A 175 -17.61 -30.35 -10.83
C ASP A 175 -19.05 -29.86 -10.63
N SER A 176 -19.29 -29.04 -9.61
CA SER A 176 -20.61 -28.41 -9.43
C SER A 176 -20.76 -27.25 -10.41
N THR A 177 -21.47 -27.51 -11.52
CA THR A 177 -21.81 -26.48 -12.49
C THR A 177 -23.20 -25.94 -12.22
N LEU A 178 -23.28 -24.67 -11.81
CA LEU A 178 -24.53 -23.98 -11.55
C LEU A 178 -24.84 -23.00 -12.67
N VAL A 179 -26.07 -23.09 -13.18
CA VAL A 179 -26.57 -22.17 -14.19
C VAL A 179 -27.30 -21.02 -13.51
N TYR A 180 -26.90 -19.80 -13.81
CA TYR A 180 -27.56 -18.57 -13.39
C TYR A 180 -28.12 -17.84 -14.61
N THR A 181 -29.20 -17.10 -14.41
CA THR A 181 -29.78 -16.20 -15.42
C THR A 181 -29.37 -14.76 -15.09
N VAL A 182 -28.81 -14.06 -16.06
CA VAL A 182 -28.48 -12.64 -15.90
C VAL A 182 -29.76 -11.83 -15.73
N SER A 183 -29.93 -11.19 -14.58
CA SER A 183 -31.09 -10.37 -14.21
C SER A 183 -30.80 -8.88 -14.18
N GLY A 184 -29.53 -8.50 -14.23
CA GLY A 184 -29.11 -7.10 -14.19
C GLY A 184 -27.66 -6.89 -14.58
N VAL A 185 -27.35 -5.64 -14.89
CA VAL A 185 -25.97 -5.15 -15.10
C VAL A 185 -25.73 -4.02 -14.11
N VAL A 186 -24.70 -4.17 -13.29
CA VAL A 186 -24.27 -3.17 -12.32
C VAL A 186 -23.03 -2.44 -12.82
N LYS A 187 -22.92 -1.15 -12.56
CA LYS A 187 -21.64 -0.43 -12.77
C LYS A 187 -20.51 -1.11 -12.01
N ASN A 188 -19.28 -0.98 -12.49
CA ASN A 188 -18.13 -1.56 -11.80
C ASN A 188 -18.06 -1.05 -10.36
N LEU A 189 -17.72 -1.94 -9.42
CA LEU A 189 -17.64 -1.63 -8.00
C LEU A 189 -16.33 -0.92 -7.65
N ASP A 190 -16.17 0.31 -8.13
CA ASP A 190 -14.88 1.00 -8.08
C ASP A 190 -14.59 1.74 -6.76
N TYR A 191 -15.65 2.09 -5.99
CA TYR A 191 -15.57 2.96 -4.80
C TYR A 191 -16.20 2.32 -3.58
N THR A 192 -15.78 1.11 -3.26
CA THR A 192 -16.32 0.39 -2.12
C THR A 192 -15.22 -0.40 -1.42
N ALA A 193 -15.36 -0.63 -0.12
CA ALA A 193 -14.55 -1.58 0.64
C ALA A 193 -14.92 -3.03 0.31
N LEU A 194 -16.09 -3.27 -0.29
CA LEU A 194 -16.47 -4.59 -0.80
C LEU A 194 -15.49 -5.04 -1.90
N PRO A 195 -15.45 -6.35 -2.24
CA PRO A 195 -14.56 -6.87 -3.28
C PRO A 195 -14.78 -6.16 -4.62
N ASN A 196 -13.89 -5.22 -4.96
CA ASN A 196 -14.04 -4.35 -6.13
C ASN A 196 -13.71 -5.03 -7.47
N GLU A 197 -13.04 -6.18 -7.42
CA GLU A 197 -12.75 -7.00 -8.60
C GLU A 197 -13.90 -7.97 -8.92
N THR A 198 -15.00 -7.89 -8.20
CA THR A 198 -16.21 -8.69 -8.44
C THR A 198 -16.66 -8.56 -9.87
N GLN A 199 -16.93 -9.71 -10.49
CA GLN A 199 -17.44 -9.81 -11.87
C GLN A 199 -18.92 -10.19 -11.88
N ILE A 200 -19.33 -11.04 -10.95
CA ILE A 200 -20.72 -11.51 -10.78
C ILE A 200 -21.15 -11.34 -9.35
N ILE A 201 -22.38 -10.90 -9.14
CA ILE A 201 -23.10 -10.92 -7.86
C ILE A 201 -24.21 -11.96 -7.97
N ALA A 202 -24.10 -13.04 -7.21
CA ALA A 202 -25.04 -14.15 -7.22
C ALA A 202 -25.80 -14.26 -5.87
N SER A 203 -26.89 -15.00 -5.85
CA SER A 203 -27.65 -15.20 -4.61
C SER A 203 -26.89 -16.03 -3.59
N MET A 204 -26.90 -15.59 -2.33
CA MET A 204 -26.33 -16.29 -1.18
C MET A 204 -26.98 -17.68 -0.96
N GLU A 205 -28.21 -17.88 -1.40
CA GLU A 205 -28.92 -19.13 -1.20
C GLU A 205 -28.26 -20.33 -1.91
N ARG A 206 -27.53 -20.09 -3.01
CA ARG A 206 -26.76 -21.13 -3.72
C ARG A 206 -25.29 -21.23 -3.30
N TYR A 207 -24.86 -20.45 -2.33
CA TYR A 207 -23.49 -20.48 -1.85
C TYR A 207 -23.02 -21.88 -1.46
N PRO A 208 -23.79 -22.71 -0.69
CA PRO A 208 -23.37 -24.06 -0.35
C PRO A 208 -23.08 -24.93 -1.57
N GLN A 209 -23.87 -24.78 -2.62
CA GLN A 209 -23.68 -25.53 -3.87
C GLN A 209 -22.45 -25.08 -4.64
N ILE A 210 -22.10 -23.76 -4.62
CA ILE A 210 -20.89 -23.26 -5.26
C ILE A 210 -19.65 -23.81 -4.56
N MET A 211 -19.70 -23.95 -3.23
CA MET A 211 -18.59 -24.47 -2.40
C MET A 211 -18.57 -26.00 -2.29
N GLY A 212 -19.38 -26.72 -3.07
CA GLY A 212 -19.42 -28.19 -3.05
C GLY A 212 -19.97 -28.81 -1.77
N PHE A 213 -20.65 -28.03 -0.94
CA PHE A 213 -21.27 -28.54 0.29
C PHE A 213 -22.70 -29.00 0.01
N LYS A 214 -22.91 -30.31 -0.19
CA LYS A 214 -24.28 -30.89 -0.35
C LYS A 214 -25.18 -30.66 0.86
N PHE A 215 -24.59 -30.49 2.04
CA PHE A 215 -25.32 -30.48 3.32
C PHE A 215 -24.74 -29.42 4.27
N VAL A 216 -24.61 -28.15 3.85
CA VAL A 216 -24.49 -27.10 4.85
C VAL A 216 -25.87 -26.94 5.46
N ASN A 217 -26.14 -27.78 6.44
CA ASN A 217 -27.18 -27.50 7.38
C ASN A 217 -26.70 -26.24 8.15
N TYR A 218 -27.24 -25.07 7.83
CA TYR A 218 -26.99 -23.83 8.56
C TYR A 218 -27.32 -23.95 10.07
N SER A 219 -27.95 -25.05 10.46
CA SER A 219 -28.15 -25.46 11.84
C SER A 219 -26.89 -26.04 12.52
N TYR A 220 -25.81 -26.30 11.77
CA TYR A 220 -24.54 -26.67 12.41
C TYR A 220 -23.75 -25.40 12.73
N PRO A 221 -23.72 -24.98 13.99
CA PRO A 221 -23.05 -23.76 14.42
C PRO A 221 -21.52 -23.80 14.24
N PHE A 222 -20.97 -24.90 13.75
CA PHE A 222 -19.56 -25.23 13.81
C PHE A 222 -18.84 -25.16 12.46
N SER A 223 -19.54 -24.91 11.38
CA SER A 223 -18.92 -24.79 10.07
C SER A 223 -18.43 -23.36 9.84
N THR A 224 -17.15 -23.12 10.03
CA THR A 224 -16.49 -21.90 9.56
C THR A 224 -16.58 -21.72 8.05
N ALA A 225 -16.88 -22.81 7.33
CA ALA A 225 -17.11 -22.85 5.89
C ALA A 225 -18.32 -22.05 5.40
N GLY A 226 -19.17 -21.57 6.29
CA GLY A 226 -20.33 -20.72 5.96
C GLY A 226 -20.24 -19.30 6.50
N ALA A 227 -19.08 -18.87 7.00
CA ALA A 227 -18.96 -17.51 7.53
C ALA A 227 -18.96 -16.48 6.40
N SER A 228 -19.73 -15.41 6.58
CA SER A 228 -19.86 -14.29 5.67
C SER A 228 -19.57 -12.98 6.38
N MET A 229 -19.50 -11.90 5.63
CA MET A 229 -19.53 -10.54 6.18
C MET A 229 -20.99 -10.15 6.40
N ALA A 230 -21.36 -9.81 7.63
CA ALA A 230 -22.72 -9.42 7.99
C ALA A 230 -22.82 -7.90 8.22
N PHE A 231 -23.45 -7.23 7.29
CA PHE A 231 -23.78 -5.81 7.39
C PHE A 231 -25.17 -5.63 7.99
N PHE A 232 -25.29 -4.65 8.88
CA PHE A 232 -26.54 -4.30 9.56
C PHE A 232 -26.84 -2.82 9.34
N MET A 233 -28.05 -2.52 8.90
CA MET A 233 -28.57 -1.17 8.80
C MET A 233 -29.40 -0.87 10.03
N LEU A 234 -29.04 0.14 10.78
CA LEU A 234 -29.79 0.57 11.94
C LEU A 234 -30.94 1.52 11.55
N ARG A 235 -31.98 1.52 12.36
CA ARG A 235 -33.04 2.56 12.27
C ARG A 235 -32.44 3.94 12.58
N PRO A 236 -33.03 5.01 12.03
CA PRO A 236 -32.57 6.36 12.34
C PRO A 236 -32.42 6.61 13.85
N ASP A 237 -31.31 7.25 14.21
CA ASP A 237 -30.98 7.65 15.59
C ASP A 237 -30.85 6.51 16.61
N MET A 238 -30.66 5.26 16.15
CA MET A 238 -30.43 4.09 17.02
C MET A 238 -28.96 3.69 17.00
N THR A 239 -28.49 3.12 18.15
CA THR A 239 -27.17 2.50 18.30
C THR A 239 -27.29 1.08 18.84
N LEU A 240 -26.26 0.26 18.69
CA LEU A 240 -26.23 -1.11 19.21
C LEU A 240 -25.49 -1.23 20.54
N ASP A 241 -25.00 -0.13 21.13
CA ASP A 241 -24.15 -0.18 22.31
C ASP A 241 -24.80 -0.93 23.49
N SER A 242 -26.10 -0.70 23.71
CA SER A 242 -26.87 -1.39 24.75
C SER A 242 -27.12 -2.88 24.47
N LYS A 243 -26.94 -3.33 23.23
CA LYS A 243 -27.21 -4.71 22.78
C LYS A 243 -25.97 -5.56 22.64
N ILE A 244 -24.77 -4.98 22.63
CA ILE A 244 -23.52 -5.70 22.40
C ILE A 244 -23.39 -6.87 23.36
N LYS A 245 -23.64 -6.67 24.66
CA LYS A 245 -23.59 -7.75 25.64
C LYS A 245 -24.61 -8.87 25.37
N THR A 246 -25.82 -8.52 24.97
CA THR A 246 -26.85 -9.50 24.63
C THR A 246 -26.45 -10.35 23.40
N ILE A 247 -25.80 -9.70 22.41
CA ILE A 247 -25.29 -10.37 21.23
C ILE A 247 -24.10 -11.26 21.58
N ASP A 248 -23.17 -10.80 22.44
CA ASP A 248 -22.05 -11.60 22.94
C ASP A 248 -22.55 -12.85 23.66
N ASP A 249 -23.51 -12.70 24.60
CA ASP A 249 -24.10 -13.82 25.35
C ASP A 249 -24.81 -14.82 24.41
N TYR A 250 -25.51 -14.30 23.39
CA TYR A 250 -26.16 -15.15 22.37
C TYR A 250 -25.14 -15.95 21.57
N ILE A 251 -24.09 -15.32 21.07
CA ILE A 251 -23.04 -15.98 20.27
C ILE A 251 -22.30 -17.01 21.14
N ALA A 252 -21.91 -16.66 22.35
CA ALA A 252 -21.23 -17.56 23.27
C ALA A 252 -22.05 -18.81 23.60
N LYS A 253 -23.38 -18.65 23.72
CA LYS A 253 -24.30 -19.76 24.02
C LYS A 253 -24.56 -20.68 22.83
N ASN A 254 -24.74 -20.08 21.63
CA ASN A 254 -25.23 -20.83 20.47
C ASN A 254 -24.09 -21.21 19.50
N PHE A 255 -22.92 -20.58 19.62
CA PHE A 255 -21.74 -20.81 18.79
C PHE A 255 -20.49 -21.03 19.67
N PRO A 256 -20.46 -22.05 20.55
CA PRO A 256 -19.40 -22.24 21.55
C PRO A 256 -18.01 -22.56 20.95
N LEU A 257 -17.96 -22.96 19.68
CA LEU A 257 -16.71 -23.29 18.99
C LEU A 257 -16.10 -22.09 18.26
N VAL A 258 -16.51 -20.86 18.61
CA VAL A 258 -15.81 -19.68 18.13
C VAL A 258 -14.45 -19.60 18.81
N TRP A 259 -13.41 -19.43 18.04
CA TRP A 259 -12.00 -19.40 18.40
C TRP A 259 -11.71 -18.35 19.47
N GLY A 260 -11.66 -18.73 20.71
CA GLY A 260 -11.49 -17.84 21.85
C GLY A 260 -12.79 -17.13 22.27
N GLU A 261 -12.65 -16.14 23.12
CA GLU A 261 -13.76 -15.29 23.56
C GLU A 261 -14.23 -14.40 22.40
N TYR A 262 -15.42 -14.68 21.85
CA TYR A 262 -16.01 -13.83 20.83
C TYR A 262 -16.54 -12.55 21.49
N LYS A 263 -15.87 -11.44 21.24
CA LYS A 263 -16.35 -10.11 21.63
C LYS A 263 -16.79 -9.37 20.38
N VAL A 264 -18.06 -9.05 20.32
CA VAL A 264 -18.65 -8.34 19.20
C VAL A 264 -17.94 -7.00 18.98
N SER A 265 -17.56 -6.77 17.73
CA SER A 265 -17.06 -5.49 17.24
C SER A 265 -18.00 -4.98 16.15
N VAL A 266 -18.39 -3.73 16.25
CA VAL A 266 -19.29 -3.07 15.30
C VAL A 266 -18.53 -1.92 14.65
N THR A 267 -18.32 -2.00 13.33
CA THR A 267 -17.53 -1.04 12.58
C THR A 267 -18.41 -0.29 11.59
N PRO A 268 -18.46 1.06 11.63
CA PRO A 268 -19.20 1.85 10.63
C PRO A 268 -18.72 1.57 9.21
N LEU A 269 -19.61 1.52 8.23
CA LEU A 269 -19.29 1.22 6.83
C LEU A 269 -18.11 2.06 6.29
N LYS A 270 -18.11 3.35 6.58
CA LYS A 270 -17.06 4.31 6.18
C LYS A 270 -15.67 4.01 6.78
N GLU A 271 -15.61 3.21 7.84
CA GLU A 271 -14.37 2.84 8.53
C GLU A 271 -13.92 1.41 8.25
N VAL A 272 -14.75 0.59 7.61
CA VAL A 272 -14.48 -0.83 7.33
C VAL A 272 -13.12 -1.03 6.65
N MET A 273 -12.82 -0.22 5.65
CA MET A 273 -11.54 -0.29 4.93
C MET A 273 -10.32 -0.10 5.83
N PHE A 274 -10.45 0.67 6.91
CA PHE A 274 -9.37 1.01 7.84
C PHE A 274 -9.43 0.24 9.16
N ALA A 275 -10.31 -0.73 9.25
CA ALA A 275 -10.49 -1.51 10.45
C ALA A 275 -9.27 -2.39 10.74
N PRO A 276 -8.89 -2.58 12.03
CA PRO A 276 -7.72 -3.38 12.40
C PRO A 276 -7.91 -4.89 12.21
N GLN A 277 -9.17 -5.33 12.11
CA GLN A 277 -9.51 -6.76 11.98
C GLN A 277 -8.87 -7.38 10.75
N ASN A 278 -8.49 -8.65 10.87
CA ASN A 278 -8.05 -9.42 9.71
C ASN A 278 -9.25 -9.69 8.80
N ILE A 279 -9.15 -9.21 7.58
CA ILE A 279 -10.26 -9.20 6.64
C ILE A 279 -10.11 -10.42 5.74
N GLY A 280 -10.81 -11.49 6.07
CA GLY A 280 -11.12 -12.54 5.13
C GLY A 280 -12.12 -12.05 4.07
N TYR A 281 -12.37 -12.86 3.05
CA TYR A 281 -13.49 -12.67 2.11
C TYR A 281 -13.37 -11.49 1.13
N GLY A 282 -12.15 -11.00 0.85
CA GLY A 282 -11.86 -10.09 -0.24
C GLY A 282 -12.18 -8.61 -0.01
N LEU A 283 -12.49 -8.20 1.25
CA LEU A 283 -12.61 -6.76 1.57
C LEU A 283 -11.31 -6.03 1.28
N LEU A 284 -11.42 -4.83 0.73
CA LEU A 284 -10.27 -3.95 0.55
C LEU A 284 -9.79 -3.41 1.89
N LYS A 285 -8.47 -3.49 2.10
CA LYS A 285 -7.83 -2.97 3.31
C LYS A 285 -6.98 -1.74 2.98
N GLY A 286 -7.28 -0.64 3.66
CA GLY A 286 -6.48 0.58 3.65
C GLY A 286 -5.60 0.68 4.90
N ASP A 287 -4.54 1.48 4.80
CA ASP A 287 -3.67 1.81 5.92
C ASP A 287 -3.67 3.32 6.17
N LYS A 288 -4.30 3.76 7.28
CA LYS A 288 -4.31 5.17 7.69
C LYS A 288 -2.91 5.73 7.90
N THR A 289 -1.97 4.91 8.39
CA THR A 289 -0.58 5.33 8.62
C THR A 289 0.11 5.60 7.29
N ARG A 290 -0.07 4.71 6.32
CA ARG A 290 0.43 4.89 4.94
C ARG A 290 -0.13 6.18 4.32
N LEU A 291 -1.44 6.43 4.43
CA LEU A 291 -2.05 7.67 3.93
C LEU A 291 -1.47 8.92 4.59
N ARG A 292 -1.25 8.91 5.91
CA ARG A 292 -0.63 10.03 6.63
C ARG A 292 0.80 10.28 6.18
N ILE A 293 1.60 9.23 6.00
CA ILE A 293 2.98 9.32 5.50
C ILE A 293 2.98 9.92 4.09
N LEU A 294 2.11 9.42 3.20
CA LEU A 294 1.97 9.94 1.84
C LEU A 294 1.60 11.41 1.84
N LEU A 295 0.59 11.80 2.59
CA LEU A 295 0.13 13.20 2.68
C LEU A 295 1.25 14.11 3.23
N ALA A 296 1.91 13.70 4.31
CA ALA A 296 3.02 14.46 4.88
C ALA A 296 4.17 14.65 3.88
N THR A 297 4.48 13.61 3.11
CA THR A 297 5.53 13.62 2.10
C THR A 297 5.20 14.58 0.94
N VAL A 298 3.97 14.54 0.45
CA VAL A 298 3.51 15.43 -0.63
C VAL A 298 3.46 16.87 -0.17
N LEU A 299 3.02 17.15 1.06
CA LEU A 299 3.06 18.49 1.64
C LEU A 299 4.52 19.00 1.80
N ALA A 300 5.45 18.12 2.14
CA ALA A 300 6.87 18.46 2.19
C ALA A 300 7.41 18.85 0.80
N ILE A 301 7.05 18.11 -0.24
CA ILE A 301 7.44 18.42 -1.63
C ILE A 301 6.83 19.76 -2.09
N LEU A 302 5.57 20.03 -1.75
CA LEU A 302 4.95 21.33 -2.02
C LEU A 302 5.71 22.46 -1.32
N PHE A 303 6.02 22.27 -0.04
CA PHE A 303 6.82 23.23 0.72
C PHE A 303 8.17 23.49 0.04
N PHE A 304 8.85 22.44 -0.46
CA PHE A 304 10.10 22.59 -1.20
C PHE A 304 9.93 23.44 -2.46
N ALA A 305 8.92 23.14 -3.27
CA ALA A 305 8.68 23.86 -4.51
C ALA A 305 8.35 25.33 -4.27
N VAL A 306 7.46 25.60 -3.31
CA VAL A 306 7.07 26.97 -2.93
C VAL A 306 8.27 27.73 -2.34
N SER A 307 9.02 27.09 -1.44
CA SER A 307 10.23 27.69 -0.84
C SER A 307 11.30 28.01 -1.88
N ASN A 308 11.53 27.08 -2.83
CA ASN A 308 12.44 27.27 -3.93
C ASN A 308 12.01 28.43 -4.83
N TYR A 309 10.71 28.49 -5.19
CA TYR A 309 10.14 29.58 -5.96
C TYR A 309 10.34 30.94 -5.25
N ILE A 310 10.01 31.03 -3.95
CA ILE A 310 10.17 32.23 -3.15
C ILE A 310 11.64 32.65 -3.11
N ASN A 311 12.55 31.73 -2.78
CA ASN A 311 13.98 32.01 -2.69
C ASN A 311 14.55 32.55 -3.99
N LEU A 312 14.23 31.91 -5.12
CA LEU A 312 14.71 32.33 -6.43
C LEU A 312 14.07 33.63 -6.90
N THR A 313 12.81 33.87 -6.56
CA THR A 313 12.10 35.11 -6.87
C THR A 313 12.64 36.29 -6.05
N VAL A 314 12.85 36.11 -4.74
CA VAL A 314 13.49 37.12 -3.86
C VAL A 314 14.93 37.38 -4.30
N ALA A 315 15.69 36.34 -4.64
CA ALA A 315 17.05 36.48 -5.15
C ALA A 315 17.10 37.35 -6.42
N ASN A 316 16.16 37.19 -7.34
CA ASN A 316 16.09 37.95 -8.58
C ASN A 316 15.39 39.32 -8.44
N THR A 317 14.93 39.68 -7.24
CA THR A 317 14.27 40.96 -6.97
C THR A 317 15.15 42.15 -7.32
N GLY A 318 16.49 42.05 -7.09
CA GLY A 318 17.44 43.10 -7.43
C GLY A 318 17.40 43.52 -8.91
N PHE A 319 17.25 42.59 -9.83
CA PHE A 319 17.14 42.87 -11.26
C PHE A 319 15.82 43.56 -11.65
N ARG A 320 14.77 43.34 -10.86
CA ARG A 320 13.46 43.96 -11.07
C ARG A 320 13.24 45.21 -10.24
N ALA A 321 14.15 45.48 -9.29
CA ALA A 321 14.05 46.64 -8.39
C ALA A 321 14.01 47.98 -9.16
N LYS A 322 14.83 48.09 -10.22
CA LYS A 322 14.82 49.29 -11.07
C LYS A 322 13.45 49.51 -11.73
N GLU A 323 12.81 48.48 -12.28
CA GLU A 323 11.46 48.53 -12.87
C GLU A 323 10.43 48.99 -11.82
N MET A 324 10.47 48.40 -10.64
CA MET A 324 9.50 48.69 -9.58
C MET A 324 9.72 50.11 -8.99
N ALA A 325 10.98 50.52 -8.80
CA ALA A 325 11.32 51.86 -8.36
C ALA A 325 10.84 52.91 -9.36
N THR A 326 11.07 52.71 -10.65
CA THR A 326 10.57 53.60 -11.71
C THR A 326 9.06 53.74 -11.66
N ARG A 327 8.32 52.63 -11.52
CA ARG A 327 6.85 52.67 -11.38
C ARG A 327 6.38 53.47 -10.17
N ARG A 328 7.07 53.30 -9.00
CA ARG A 328 6.77 54.08 -7.80
C ARG A 328 7.03 55.58 -7.99
N LEU A 329 8.08 55.96 -8.71
CA LEU A 329 8.36 57.34 -9.04
C LEU A 329 7.31 57.95 -9.98
N PHE A 330 6.70 57.13 -10.84
CA PHE A 330 5.59 57.54 -11.71
C PHE A 330 4.21 57.38 -11.04
N GLY A 331 4.15 57.25 -9.71
CA GLY A 331 2.91 57.34 -8.95
C GLY A 331 2.23 56.02 -8.59
N SER A 332 2.79 54.84 -8.96
CA SER A 332 2.20 53.55 -8.54
C SER A 332 2.30 53.35 -7.04
N SER A 333 1.20 52.99 -6.41
CA SER A 333 1.13 52.67 -4.98
C SER A 333 1.87 51.37 -4.66
N GLN A 334 2.28 51.22 -3.38
CA GLN A 334 2.90 49.98 -2.89
C GLN A 334 1.96 48.80 -3.03
N HIS A 335 0.65 49.02 -2.84
CA HIS A 335 -0.38 48.00 -2.97
C HIS A 335 -0.51 47.46 -4.40
N GLU A 336 -0.50 48.38 -5.40
CA GLU A 336 -0.54 48.00 -6.82
C GLU A 336 0.66 47.14 -7.24
N ILE A 337 1.85 47.43 -6.73
CA ILE A 337 3.06 46.65 -6.98
C ILE A 337 2.95 45.28 -6.33
N SER A 338 2.42 45.20 -5.10
CA SER A 338 2.19 43.97 -4.38
C SER A 338 1.18 43.07 -5.10
N LEU A 339 0.03 43.64 -5.47
CA LEU A 339 -0.98 42.92 -6.25
C LEU A 339 -0.44 42.41 -7.59
N LYS A 340 0.39 43.22 -8.27
CA LYS A 340 1.02 42.79 -9.53
C LYS A 340 1.93 41.58 -9.30
N LEU A 341 2.76 41.59 -8.26
CA LEU A 341 3.66 40.47 -7.97
C LEU A 341 2.90 39.20 -7.56
N ILE A 342 1.83 39.34 -6.78
CA ILE A 342 0.94 38.24 -6.43
C ILE A 342 0.26 37.66 -7.69
N ALA A 343 -0.24 38.55 -8.57
CA ALA A 343 -0.86 38.13 -9.82
C ALA A 343 0.13 37.38 -10.76
N GLU A 344 1.39 37.86 -10.82
CA GLU A 344 2.46 37.18 -11.58
C GLU A 344 2.78 35.77 -11.00
N SER A 345 2.84 35.65 -9.67
CA SER A 345 3.04 34.38 -8.98
C SER A 345 1.87 33.45 -9.19
N THR A 346 0.63 33.93 -9.06
CA THR A 346 -0.59 33.16 -9.30
C THR A 346 -0.68 32.63 -10.73
N LEU A 347 -0.32 33.47 -11.71
CA LEU A 347 -0.24 33.05 -13.11
C LEU A 347 0.79 31.94 -13.32
N MET A 348 1.97 32.07 -12.68
CA MET A 348 3.02 31.05 -12.77
C MET A 348 2.54 29.70 -12.16
N VAL A 349 1.91 29.76 -10.98
CA VAL A 349 1.32 28.58 -10.33
C VAL A 349 0.21 27.97 -11.20
N GLY A 350 -0.65 28.81 -11.82
CA GLY A 350 -1.70 28.35 -12.72
C GLY A 350 -1.15 27.63 -13.95
N VAL A 351 -0.11 28.17 -14.58
CA VAL A 351 0.57 27.49 -15.72
C VAL A 351 1.20 26.19 -15.25
N ALA A 352 1.89 26.18 -14.09
CA ALA A 352 2.48 25.00 -13.53
C ALA A 352 1.41 23.94 -13.14
N PHE A 353 0.23 24.38 -12.70
CA PHE A 353 -0.89 23.50 -12.38
C PHE A 353 -1.44 22.82 -13.65
N ILE A 354 -1.65 23.56 -14.73
CA ILE A 354 -2.14 22.99 -16.00
C ILE A 354 -1.15 21.95 -16.54
N VAL A 355 0.13 22.25 -16.55
CA VAL A 355 1.17 21.31 -16.98
C VAL A 355 1.25 20.11 -16.02
N GLY A 356 1.21 20.37 -14.71
CA GLY A 356 1.20 19.34 -13.67
C GLY A 356 -0.01 18.41 -13.79
N PHE A 357 -1.19 18.94 -14.06
CA PHE A 357 -2.42 18.16 -14.29
C PHE A 357 -2.29 17.30 -15.56
N SER A 358 -1.75 17.87 -16.65
CA SER A 358 -1.51 17.08 -17.88
C SER A 358 -0.53 15.93 -17.64
N LEU A 359 0.54 16.16 -16.88
CA LEU A 359 1.46 15.08 -16.49
C LEU A 359 0.80 14.09 -15.54
N ALA A 360 -0.05 14.56 -14.60
CA ALA A 360 -0.79 13.68 -13.71
C ALA A 360 -1.69 12.71 -14.49
N LEU A 361 -2.35 13.17 -15.55
CA LEU A 361 -3.12 12.30 -16.46
C LEU A 361 -2.24 11.24 -17.15
N CYS A 362 -1.01 11.60 -17.53
CA CYS A 362 -0.09 10.63 -18.16
C CYS A 362 0.41 9.55 -17.19
N PHE A 363 0.59 9.91 -15.92
CA PHE A 363 1.16 9.03 -14.91
C PHE A 363 0.13 8.48 -13.89
N GLN A 364 -1.17 8.67 -14.13
CA GLN A 364 -2.21 8.25 -13.18
C GLN A 364 -2.22 6.73 -12.93
N ASP A 365 -2.00 5.92 -13.97
CA ASP A 365 -2.01 4.46 -13.86
C ASP A 365 -0.76 3.95 -13.13
N ASP A 366 0.41 4.53 -13.40
CA ASP A 366 1.63 4.23 -12.66
C ASP A 366 1.51 4.62 -11.18
N ALA A 367 0.88 5.77 -10.90
CA ALA A 367 0.61 6.21 -9.54
C ALA A 367 -0.44 5.33 -8.84
N ALA A 368 -1.49 4.91 -9.54
CA ALA A 368 -2.50 3.99 -9.05
C ALA A 368 -1.87 2.65 -8.62
N ASN A 369 -0.97 2.11 -9.45
CA ASN A 369 -0.20 0.90 -9.15
C ASN A 369 0.74 1.12 -7.95
N LEU A 370 1.44 2.26 -7.91
CA LEU A 370 2.35 2.60 -6.81
C LEU A 370 1.63 2.76 -5.47
N PHE A 371 0.43 3.35 -5.47
CA PHE A 371 -0.36 3.58 -4.25
C PHE A 371 -1.29 2.42 -3.92
N LYS A 372 -1.36 1.38 -4.76
CA LYS A 372 -2.33 0.28 -4.64
C LYS A 372 -3.77 0.78 -4.52
N GLY A 373 -4.19 1.61 -5.46
CA GLY A 373 -5.55 2.14 -5.44
C GLY A 373 -5.91 2.80 -6.77
N LYS A 374 -7.16 3.09 -6.98
CA LYS A 374 -7.65 3.70 -8.22
C LYS A 374 -7.47 5.22 -8.19
N ILE A 375 -6.98 5.77 -9.29
CA ILE A 375 -6.91 7.20 -9.59
C ILE A 375 -7.63 7.39 -10.92
N ALA A 376 -8.59 8.30 -11.00
CA ALA A 376 -9.33 8.56 -12.23
C ALA A 376 -9.70 10.05 -12.34
N LEU A 377 -8.67 10.86 -12.55
CA LEU A 377 -8.75 12.33 -12.51
C LEU A 377 -9.84 12.93 -13.40
N MET A 378 -10.08 12.34 -14.57
CA MET A 378 -11.10 12.84 -15.51
C MET A 378 -12.53 12.56 -15.03
N ASN A 379 -12.76 11.48 -14.30
CA ASN A 379 -14.09 11.10 -13.81
C ASN A 379 -14.53 11.97 -12.63
N ASP A 380 -13.57 12.57 -11.90
CA ASP A 380 -13.85 13.37 -10.71
C ASP A 380 -13.92 14.88 -11.00
N ILE A 381 -13.89 15.26 -12.28
CA ILE A 381 -14.08 16.67 -12.65
C ILE A 381 -15.52 17.07 -12.40
N SER A 382 -15.72 17.92 -11.41
CA SER A 382 -16.99 18.51 -11.01
C SER A 382 -16.81 20.01 -10.76
N VAL A 383 -17.91 20.73 -10.67
CA VAL A 383 -17.86 22.17 -10.33
C VAL A 383 -17.15 22.42 -8.99
N SER A 384 -17.33 21.52 -8.02
CA SER A 384 -16.67 21.59 -6.71
C SER A 384 -15.18 21.34 -6.80
N THR A 385 -14.72 20.34 -7.54
CA THR A 385 -13.28 20.03 -7.70
C THR A 385 -12.54 21.11 -8.48
N VAL A 386 -13.19 21.70 -9.50
CA VAL A 386 -12.65 22.88 -10.21
C VAL A 386 -12.57 24.08 -9.26
N GLY A 387 -13.61 24.34 -8.45
CA GLY A 387 -13.60 25.42 -7.46
C GLY A 387 -12.49 25.26 -6.41
N ILE A 388 -12.30 24.06 -5.88
CA ILE A 388 -11.22 23.73 -4.94
C ILE A 388 -9.85 23.95 -5.61
N SER A 389 -9.66 23.50 -6.85
CA SER A 389 -8.42 23.68 -7.60
C SER A 389 -8.08 25.15 -7.83
N LEU A 390 -9.06 25.98 -8.19
CA LEU A 390 -8.88 27.43 -8.35
C LEU A 390 -8.54 28.10 -7.01
N ALA A 391 -9.22 27.75 -5.93
CA ALA A 391 -8.90 28.25 -4.59
C ALA A 391 -7.48 27.85 -4.17
N PHE A 392 -7.05 26.63 -4.46
CA PHE A 392 -5.71 26.13 -4.19
C PHE A 392 -4.63 26.88 -5.00
N ILE A 393 -4.85 27.11 -6.29
CA ILE A 393 -3.95 27.92 -7.16
C ILE A 393 -3.82 29.34 -6.61
N LEU A 394 -4.93 29.97 -6.22
CA LEU A 394 -4.93 31.31 -5.63
C LEU A 394 -4.16 31.32 -4.30
N MET A 395 -4.42 30.36 -3.42
CA MET A 395 -3.73 30.23 -2.13
C MET A 395 -2.21 30.11 -2.31
N ILE A 396 -1.74 29.20 -3.15
CA ILE A 396 -0.31 29.01 -3.41
C ILE A 396 0.29 30.24 -4.10
N GLY A 397 -0.42 30.85 -5.05
CA GLY A 397 0.01 32.06 -5.74
C GLY A 397 0.17 33.26 -4.78
N VAL A 398 -0.76 33.41 -3.86
CA VAL A 398 -0.70 34.47 -2.82
C VAL A 398 0.47 34.20 -1.85
N ILE A 399 0.60 32.97 -1.31
CA ILE A 399 1.71 32.61 -0.41
C ILE A 399 3.06 32.86 -1.10
N SER A 400 3.20 32.42 -2.35
CA SER A 400 4.41 32.54 -3.14
C SER A 400 4.72 34.02 -3.50
N GLY A 401 3.71 34.88 -3.68
CA GLY A 401 3.83 36.26 -4.10
C GLY A 401 3.99 37.26 -2.95
N ILE A 402 3.46 36.98 -1.76
CA ILE A 402 3.53 37.89 -0.59
C ILE A 402 4.98 38.14 -0.18
N MET A 403 5.82 37.14 -0.08
CA MET A 403 7.20 37.27 0.37
C MET A 403 8.05 38.14 -0.54
N PRO A 404 8.12 37.93 -1.86
CA PRO A 404 8.80 38.83 -2.77
C PRO A 404 8.23 40.25 -2.74
N SER A 405 6.92 40.39 -2.64
CA SER A 405 6.23 41.66 -2.53
C SER A 405 6.65 42.46 -1.30
N TRP A 406 6.62 41.82 -0.12
CA TRP A 406 7.04 42.44 1.14
C TRP A 406 8.51 42.85 1.13
N HIS A 407 9.37 42.06 0.45
CA HIS A 407 10.77 42.37 0.33
C HIS A 407 11.02 43.59 -0.54
N ILE A 408 10.34 43.70 -1.71
CA ILE A 408 10.44 44.84 -2.63
C ILE A 408 9.87 46.12 -2.00
N SER A 409 8.80 46.03 -1.25
CA SER A 409 8.09 47.17 -0.68
C SER A 409 8.92 47.98 0.36
N ARG A 410 9.94 47.36 0.95
CA ARG A 410 10.83 47.96 1.96
C ARG A 410 11.91 48.88 1.38
N PHE A 411 12.13 48.89 0.05
CA PHE A 411 13.18 49.71 -0.57
C PHE A 411 12.70 51.10 -0.92
N GLN A 412 13.56 52.11 -0.67
CA GLN A 412 13.29 53.47 -1.09
C GLN A 412 13.62 53.64 -2.59
N PRO A 413 12.66 54.12 -3.42
CA PRO A 413 12.83 54.19 -4.87
C PRO A 413 14.02 55.08 -5.29
N ILE A 414 14.30 56.15 -4.55
CA ILE A 414 15.33 57.10 -4.88
C ILE A 414 16.74 56.52 -4.79
N ASP A 415 16.99 55.62 -3.82
CA ASP A 415 18.30 54.97 -3.64
C ASP A 415 18.61 54.01 -4.79
N ILE A 416 17.56 53.36 -5.34
CA ILE A 416 17.68 52.46 -6.47
C ILE A 416 18.01 53.20 -7.76
N VAL A 417 17.38 54.34 -8.00
CA VAL A 417 17.57 55.15 -9.22
C VAL A 417 18.90 55.87 -9.22
N LYS A 418 19.37 56.36 -8.07
CA LYS A 418 20.66 57.01 -7.93
C LYS A 418 21.86 56.07 -8.02
N GLY A 419 21.65 54.76 -8.19
CA GLY A 419 22.73 53.79 -8.30
C GLY A 419 23.44 53.48 -6.97
N ASN A 420 23.03 54.14 -5.86
CA ASN A 420 23.57 53.88 -4.51
C ASN A 420 23.02 52.60 -3.87
N PHE A 421 22.23 51.87 -4.63
CA PHE A 421 21.60 50.65 -4.14
C PHE A 421 22.60 49.49 -4.07
N ARG A 422 23.21 49.33 -2.90
CA ARG A 422 23.93 48.12 -2.56
C ARG A 422 22.92 47.14 -1.95
N PHE A 423 22.60 46.07 -2.69
CA PHE A 423 21.71 45.02 -2.25
C PHE A 423 22.37 44.22 -1.10
N HIS A 424 22.34 44.79 0.11
CA HIS A 424 22.84 44.18 1.34
C HIS A 424 21.70 43.45 2.06
N SER A 425 20.88 42.69 1.34
CA SER A 425 19.94 41.79 2.01
C SER A 425 20.72 40.72 2.71
N LYS A 426 20.60 40.63 4.03
CA LYS A 426 21.18 39.53 4.82
C LYS A 426 20.57 38.17 4.47
N MET A 427 19.64 38.09 3.53
CA MET A 427 18.94 36.92 3.06
C MET A 427 18.61 35.87 4.17
N VAL A 428 18.23 36.40 5.35
CA VAL A 428 17.93 35.55 6.53
C VAL A 428 16.82 34.56 6.19
N LEU A 429 15.77 35.01 5.51
CA LEU A 429 14.67 34.17 5.08
C LEU A 429 15.12 33.07 4.09
N GLY A 430 15.95 33.43 3.10
CA GLY A 430 16.47 32.42 2.16
C GLY A 430 17.31 31.34 2.84
N LYS A 431 18.13 31.73 3.83
CA LYS A 431 18.87 30.77 4.63
C LYS A 431 17.95 29.90 5.48
N LEU A 432 16.91 30.48 6.07
CA LEU A 432 15.91 29.75 6.84
C LEU A 432 15.20 28.69 5.97
N PHE A 433 14.76 29.05 4.77
CA PHE A 433 14.14 28.09 3.84
C PHE A 433 15.11 26.98 3.42
N ILE A 434 16.37 27.30 3.18
CA ILE A 434 17.41 26.29 2.90
C ILE A 434 17.59 25.36 4.09
N ILE A 435 17.63 25.88 5.31
CA ILE A 435 17.75 25.04 6.53
C ILE A 435 16.54 24.12 6.64
N LEU A 436 15.32 24.63 6.55
CA LEU A 436 14.09 23.84 6.65
C LEU A 436 14.02 22.77 5.55
N GLN A 437 14.34 23.15 4.30
CA GLN A 437 14.38 22.21 3.18
C GLN A 437 15.39 21.10 3.42
N ASN A 438 16.59 21.41 3.92
CA ASN A 438 17.60 20.41 4.26
C ASN A 438 17.19 19.51 5.43
N VAL A 439 16.54 20.06 6.45
CA VAL A 439 16.00 19.28 7.57
C VAL A 439 15.06 18.20 7.03
N ILE A 440 14.09 18.59 6.19
CA ILE A 440 13.13 17.62 5.64
C ILE A 440 13.84 16.62 4.71
N THR A 441 14.79 17.06 3.87
CA THR A 441 15.55 16.17 2.99
C THR A 441 16.34 15.12 3.78
N VAL A 442 17.01 15.51 4.86
CA VAL A 442 17.78 14.60 5.72
C VAL A 442 16.84 13.64 6.47
N VAL A 443 15.69 14.13 6.96
CA VAL A 443 14.67 13.28 7.59
C VAL A 443 14.17 12.23 6.60
N MET A 444 13.85 12.62 5.36
CA MET A 444 13.39 11.69 4.33
C MET A 444 14.46 10.67 3.92
N LEU A 445 15.72 11.11 3.76
CA LEU A 445 16.84 10.20 3.49
C LEU A 445 17.04 9.20 4.63
N THR A 446 16.96 9.67 5.87
CA THR A 446 17.07 8.81 7.05
C THR A 446 15.90 7.82 7.12
N ALA A 447 14.68 8.27 6.85
CA ALA A 447 13.50 7.42 6.82
C ALA A 447 13.63 6.32 5.75
N ALA A 448 14.03 6.67 4.53
CA ALA A 448 14.24 5.70 3.46
C ALA A 448 15.29 4.65 3.83
N LEU A 449 16.42 5.09 4.42
CA LEU A 449 17.49 4.18 4.85
C LEU A 449 17.04 3.28 6.01
N VAL A 450 16.37 3.82 7.02
CA VAL A 450 15.88 3.05 8.19
C VAL A 450 14.84 2.03 7.76
N ILE A 451 13.89 2.40 6.90
CA ILE A 451 12.84 1.50 6.41
C ILE A 451 13.47 0.38 5.57
N TRP A 452 14.46 0.70 4.73
CA TRP A 452 15.19 -0.31 3.97
C TRP A 452 15.94 -1.29 4.87
N LEU A 453 16.66 -0.78 5.87
CA LEU A 453 17.39 -1.62 6.84
C LEU A 453 16.43 -2.51 7.65
N GLN A 454 15.29 -1.94 8.10
CA GLN A 454 14.28 -2.68 8.84
C GLN A 454 13.68 -3.81 7.99
N LEU A 455 13.28 -3.50 6.75
CA LEU A 455 12.71 -4.47 5.83
C LEU A 455 13.72 -5.60 5.53
N ASN A 456 14.95 -5.24 5.24
CA ASN A 456 16.02 -6.23 5.00
C ASN A 456 16.25 -7.12 6.23
N SER A 457 16.21 -6.54 7.43
CA SER A 457 16.31 -7.29 8.69
C SER A 457 15.14 -8.23 8.93
N LEU A 458 13.90 -7.83 8.54
CA LEU A 458 12.69 -8.66 8.66
C LEU A 458 12.70 -9.84 7.69
N ILE A 459 13.09 -9.60 6.44
CA ILE A 459 13.12 -10.64 5.40
C ILE A 459 14.17 -11.73 5.74
N HIS A 460 15.32 -11.33 6.28
CA HIS A 460 16.42 -12.25 6.61
C HIS A 460 16.43 -12.65 8.09
N ALA A 461 15.35 -12.37 8.82
CA ALA A 461 15.27 -12.76 10.22
C ALA A 461 15.17 -14.29 10.36
N PRO A 462 15.79 -14.88 11.42
CA PRO A 462 15.75 -16.33 11.61
C PRO A 462 14.31 -16.81 11.90
N LEU A 463 13.76 -17.56 11.00
CA LEU A 463 12.40 -18.09 11.09
C LEU A 463 12.32 -19.38 11.94
N GLY A 464 13.46 -20.04 12.16
CA GLY A 464 13.52 -21.35 12.82
C GLY A 464 13.42 -22.53 11.85
N PHE A 465 13.39 -22.24 10.54
CA PHE A 465 13.48 -23.20 9.45
C PHE A 465 14.22 -22.63 8.24
N ASN A 466 14.64 -23.48 7.30
CA ASN A 466 15.36 -23.08 6.09
C ASN A 466 14.40 -22.61 5.00
N THR A 467 14.78 -21.54 4.32
CA THR A 467 14.05 -21.01 3.16
C THR A 467 14.89 -20.98 1.88
N GLU A 468 16.19 -21.05 2.02
CA GLU A 468 17.16 -20.81 0.95
C GLU A 468 17.12 -21.88 -0.14
N ASN A 469 16.91 -21.45 -1.40
CA ASN A 469 16.83 -22.32 -2.57
C ASN A 469 15.78 -23.45 -2.47
N LEU A 470 14.70 -23.20 -1.70
CA LEU A 470 13.57 -24.13 -1.55
C LEU A 470 12.38 -23.67 -2.37
N PHE A 471 11.83 -24.59 -3.13
CA PHE A 471 10.64 -24.38 -3.95
C PHE A 471 9.55 -25.38 -3.57
N TYR A 472 8.33 -24.90 -3.43
CA TYR A 472 7.15 -25.74 -3.33
C TYR A 472 6.49 -25.86 -4.68
N VAL A 473 6.47 -27.07 -5.24
CA VAL A 473 5.88 -27.40 -6.54
C VAL A 473 4.61 -28.18 -6.31
N ILE A 474 3.47 -27.59 -6.64
CA ILE A 474 2.14 -28.18 -6.48
C ILE A 474 1.82 -29.02 -7.71
N SER A 475 1.57 -30.29 -7.53
CA SER A 475 1.22 -31.18 -8.64
C SER A 475 -0.19 -30.87 -9.17
N PRO A 476 -0.39 -30.87 -10.51
CA PRO A 476 -1.72 -30.99 -11.05
C PRO A 476 -2.32 -32.33 -10.66
N GLU A 477 -3.63 -32.37 -10.49
CA GLU A 477 -4.34 -33.54 -10.01
C GLU A 477 -4.08 -34.81 -10.86
N GLY A 478 -3.75 -35.91 -10.18
CA GLY A 478 -3.42 -37.20 -10.82
C GLY A 478 -2.08 -37.21 -11.57
N LYS A 479 -1.23 -36.16 -11.40
CA LYS A 479 0.07 -36.07 -12.10
C LYS A 479 1.27 -36.12 -11.14
N ASP A 480 1.05 -36.46 -9.87
CA ASP A 480 2.08 -36.41 -8.83
C ASP A 480 3.34 -37.20 -9.20
N GLN A 481 3.21 -38.44 -9.64
CA GLN A 481 4.35 -39.27 -10.05
C GLN A 481 5.07 -38.71 -11.30
N THR A 482 4.33 -38.12 -12.22
CA THR A 482 4.90 -37.47 -13.42
C THR A 482 5.73 -36.27 -13.04
N VAL A 483 5.19 -35.38 -12.17
CA VAL A 483 5.90 -34.22 -11.66
C VAL A 483 7.17 -34.66 -10.95
N ARG A 484 7.10 -35.61 -10.04
CA ARG A 484 8.27 -36.14 -9.33
C ARG A 484 9.34 -36.63 -10.27
N SER A 485 8.96 -37.51 -11.25
CA SER A 485 9.90 -38.07 -12.22
C SER A 485 10.56 -37.01 -13.11
N GLN A 486 9.88 -35.92 -13.40
CA GLN A 486 10.45 -34.78 -14.17
C GLN A 486 11.39 -33.95 -13.29
N LEU A 487 11.04 -33.69 -12.05
CA LEU A 487 11.90 -32.98 -11.10
C LEU A 487 13.22 -33.72 -10.85
N GLU A 488 13.19 -35.05 -10.69
CA GLU A 488 14.36 -35.91 -10.49
C GLU A 488 15.35 -35.87 -11.67
N LYS A 489 14.90 -35.55 -12.87
CA LYS A 489 15.74 -35.45 -14.07
C LYS A 489 16.41 -34.07 -14.24
N MET A 490 16.02 -33.08 -13.46
CA MET A 490 16.58 -31.74 -13.59
C MET A 490 17.95 -31.64 -12.90
N PRO A 491 19.01 -31.20 -13.59
CA PRO A 491 20.38 -31.28 -13.06
C PRO A 491 20.66 -30.31 -11.90
N PHE A 492 19.81 -29.34 -11.69
CA PHE A 492 19.91 -28.37 -10.60
C PHE A 492 19.10 -28.76 -9.36
N VAL A 493 18.37 -29.88 -9.39
CA VAL A 493 17.62 -30.41 -8.26
C VAL A 493 18.54 -31.30 -7.43
N GLU A 494 18.67 -30.99 -6.14
CA GLU A 494 19.51 -31.73 -5.20
C GLU A 494 18.73 -32.76 -4.38
N LYS A 495 17.56 -32.36 -3.87
CA LYS A 495 16.67 -33.22 -3.07
C LYS A 495 15.22 -32.86 -3.31
N ILE A 496 14.34 -33.86 -3.19
CA ILE A 496 12.89 -33.73 -3.33
C ILE A 496 12.26 -34.41 -2.13
N GLY A 497 11.40 -33.71 -1.43
CA GLY A 497 10.58 -34.25 -0.35
C GLY A 497 9.09 -34.06 -0.67
N SER A 498 8.26 -35.00 -0.18
CA SER A 498 6.80 -34.92 -0.29
C SER A 498 6.22 -34.00 0.77
N PHE A 499 5.36 -33.08 0.38
CA PHE A 499 4.83 -32.02 1.23
C PHE A 499 3.33 -31.84 1.00
N GLY A 500 2.53 -32.21 2.00
CA GLY A 500 1.06 -32.21 1.92
C GLY A 500 0.41 -30.88 2.21
N GLY A 501 1.18 -29.87 2.63
CA GLY A 501 0.58 -28.66 3.12
C GLY A 501 1.32 -27.38 2.77
N SER A 502 0.56 -26.35 2.58
CA SER A 502 0.97 -24.99 2.21
C SER A 502 1.31 -24.10 3.40
N THR A 503 1.45 -24.67 4.59
CA THR A 503 1.58 -23.95 5.87
C THR A 503 2.78 -23.01 5.92
N PHE A 504 3.87 -23.36 5.21
CA PHE A 504 5.08 -22.54 5.08
C PHE A 504 5.06 -21.58 3.90
N THR A 505 3.95 -21.52 3.16
CA THR A 505 3.79 -20.66 1.98
C THR A 505 2.77 -19.53 2.17
N SER A 506 2.16 -19.39 3.32
CA SER A 506 1.10 -18.42 3.68
C SER A 506 -0.23 -18.55 2.92
N TYR A 507 -0.34 -19.42 1.93
CA TYR A 507 -1.53 -19.47 1.05
C TYR A 507 -2.67 -20.33 1.56
N TYR A 508 -2.36 -21.40 2.31
CA TYR A 508 -3.36 -22.26 2.95
C TYR A 508 -2.84 -22.76 4.29
N THR A 509 -3.66 -22.71 5.30
CA THR A 509 -3.37 -23.31 6.58
C THR A 509 -4.47 -24.30 6.91
N SER A 510 -4.13 -25.59 6.94
CA SER A 510 -5.00 -26.57 7.56
C SER A 510 -4.98 -26.34 9.07
N MET A 511 -6.14 -26.24 9.67
CA MET A 511 -6.29 -26.06 11.09
C MET A 511 -7.24 -27.10 11.63
N TYR A 512 -6.81 -27.79 12.68
CA TYR A 512 -7.63 -28.74 13.41
C TYR A 512 -8.02 -28.15 14.76
N PRO A 513 -9.30 -28.20 15.11
CA PRO A 513 -9.74 -27.81 16.46
C PRO A 513 -9.38 -28.93 17.45
N VAL A 514 -8.64 -28.59 18.48
CA VAL A 514 -8.37 -29.47 19.62
C VAL A 514 -9.12 -28.95 20.82
N MET A 515 -9.94 -29.79 21.46
CA MET A 515 -10.69 -29.40 22.64
C MET A 515 -9.82 -29.59 23.89
N GLN A 516 -9.73 -28.51 24.68
CA GLN A 516 -9.11 -28.55 25.99
C GLN A 516 -10.12 -28.04 27.03
N GLY A 517 -10.80 -28.97 27.72
CA GLY A 517 -11.95 -28.63 28.52
C GLY A 517 -13.03 -27.98 27.65
N ASP A 518 -13.45 -26.78 28.04
CA ASP A 518 -14.45 -25.97 27.31
C ASP A 518 -13.83 -25.04 26.23
N LYS A 519 -12.50 -25.04 26.07
CA LYS A 519 -11.80 -24.19 25.11
C LYS A 519 -11.41 -24.98 23.87
N MET A 520 -11.61 -24.39 22.72
CA MET A 520 -11.10 -24.91 21.45
C MET A 520 -9.80 -24.19 21.10
N ILE A 521 -8.74 -24.97 20.87
CA ILE A 521 -7.44 -24.46 20.44
C ILE A 521 -7.23 -24.82 18.98
N PRO A 522 -7.04 -23.83 18.10
CA PRO A 522 -6.77 -24.09 16.70
C PRO A 522 -5.32 -24.56 16.53
N LEU A 523 -5.14 -25.83 16.24
CA LEU A 523 -3.84 -26.38 15.97
C LEU A 523 -3.57 -26.39 14.46
N PHE A 524 -2.48 -25.75 14.06
CA PHE A 524 -2.06 -25.74 12.66
C PHE A 524 -1.41 -27.07 12.33
N GLU A 525 -1.93 -27.73 11.30
CA GLU A 525 -1.46 -29.05 10.90
C GLU A 525 -0.76 -29.01 9.55
N THR A 526 0.25 -29.85 9.41
CA THR A 526 0.86 -30.17 8.12
C THR A 526 1.45 -31.58 8.15
N ASP A 527 1.29 -32.28 7.03
CA ASP A 527 1.85 -33.58 6.79
C ASP A 527 3.07 -33.46 5.86
N MET A 528 4.15 -34.19 6.15
CA MET A 528 5.35 -34.19 5.30
C MET A 528 6.14 -35.50 5.47
N ASP A 529 7.00 -35.79 4.49
CA ASP A 529 7.97 -36.87 4.64
C ASP A 529 9.22 -36.42 5.40
N LYS A 530 10.04 -37.38 5.79
CA LYS A 530 11.29 -37.12 6.52
C LYS A 530 12.24 -36.25 5.71
N THR A 531 12.27 -36.40 4.39
CA THR A 531 13.13 -35.56 3.52
C THR A 531 12.70 -34.09 3.57
N THR A 532 11.42 -33.81 3.49
CA THR A 532 10.89 -32.42 3.63
C THR A 532 11.23 -31.85 5.01
N PHE A 533 11.07 -32.64 6.06
CA PHE A 533 11.40 -32.22 7.42
C PHE A 533 12.89 -31.85 7.56
N GLU A 534 13.79 -32.67 6.99
CA GLU A 534 15.22 -32.38 6.95
C GLU A 534 15.55 -31.14 6.10
N LEU A 535 14.89 -30.97 4.94
CA LEU A 535 15.08 -29.80 4.06
C LEU A 535 14.65 -28.51 4.74
N LEU A 536 13.57 -28.52 5.48
CA LEU A 536 13.12 -27.38 6.30
C LEU A 536 14.06 -27.13 7.49
N GLY A 537 14.86 -28.09 7.89
CA GLY A 537 15.80 -27.93 9.01
C GLY A 537 15.11 -27.66 10.35
N LEU A 538 13.92 -28.22 10.54
CA LEU A 538 13.17 -28.09 11.79
C LEU A 538 13.89 -28.81 12.93
N HIS A 539 13.95 -28.20 14.10
CA HIS A 539 14.69 -28.71 15.24
C HIS A 539 13.80 -29.50 16.19
N ILE A 540 14.04 -30.80 16.29
CA ILE A 540 13.44 -31.64 17.32
C ILE A 540 14.12 -31.34 18.66
N LYS A 541 13.33 -30.90 19.64
CA LYS A 541 13.79 -30.67 21.01
C LYS A 541 13.80 -31.96 21.81
N LYS A 542 12.79 -32.82 21.61
CA LYS A 542 12.64 -34.10 22.29
C LYS A 542 11.91 -35.05 21.35
N ASP A 543 12.51 -36.21 21.15
CA ASP A 543 11.94 -37.28 20.36
C ASP A 543 11.51 -38.43 21.31
N TYR A 544 10.31 -38.98 21.12
CA TYR A 544 9.79 -40.00 21.97
C TYR A 544 9.86 -41.40 21.34
N GLY A 545 10.33 -41.47 20.07
CA GLY A 545 10.50 -42.75 19.34
C GLY A 545 9.21 -43.50 19.10
N THR A 546 8.10 -42.79 18.95
CA THR A 546 6.80 -43.40 18.63
C THR A 546 6.66 -43.68 17.12
N SER A 547 5.76 -44.61 16.78
CA SER A 547 5.47 -45.08 15.44
C SER A 547 5.02 -44.00 14.44
N ASP A 548 4.99 -44.35 13.17
CA ASP A 548 4.77 -43.53 11.96
C ASP A 548 3.51 -42.61 11.91
N ASP A 549 2.59 -42.73 12.89
CA ASP A 549 1.35 -41.93 12.95
C ASP A 549 1.35 -40.86 14.05
N GLY A 550 2.49 -40.57 14.67
CA GLY A 550 2.57 -39.60 15.76
C GLY A 550 2.79 -38.17 15.30
N PHE A 551 2.27 -37.20 16.05
CA PHE A 551 2.44 -35.78 15.82
C PHE A 551 3.65 -35.20 16.56
N TYR A 552 4.46 -34.43 15.87
CA TYR A 552 5.41 -33.53 16.49
C TYR A 552 4.74 -32.19 16.80
N LEU A 553 4.66 -31.81 18.07
CA LEU A 553 4.08 -30.55 18.51
C LEU A 553 5.19 -29.54 18.79
N ASN A 554 4.98 -28.28 18.41
CA ASN A 554 5.92 -27.24 18.80
C ASN A 554 5.68 -26.78 20.26
N GLU A 555 6.63 -26.03 20.83
CA GLU A 555 6.54 -25.55 22.23
C GLU A 555 5.31 -24.66 22.45
N GLU A 556 4.86 -23.90 21.44
CA GLU A 556 3.65 -23.07 21.50
C GLU A 556 2.38 -23.94 21.60
N ALA A 557 2.33 -25.06 20.87
CA ALA A 557 1.21 -26.00 20.96
C ALA A 557 1.10 -26.59 22.37
N LEU A 558 2.23 -27.03 22.96
CA LEU A 558 2.24 -27.54 24.33
C LEU A 558 1.73 -26.47 25.30
N ARG A 559 2.17 -25.20 25.15
CA ARG A 559 1.78 -24.12 26.04
C ARG A 559 0.29 -23.78 25.97
N GLN A 560 -0.26 -23.72 24.74
CA GLN A 560 -1.68 -23.40 24.57
C GLN A 560 -2.60 -24.55 24.99
N LEU A 561 -2.13 -25.80 24.83
CA LEU A 561 -2.84 -27.01 25.26
C LEU A 561 -2.65 -27.33 26.74
N ASP A 562 -1.90 -26.54 27.53
CA ASP A 562 -1.46 -26.82 28.88
C ASP A 562 -0.83 -28.22 29.03
N TYR A 563 -0.14 -28.67 28.00
CA TYR A 563 0.58 -29.97 27.98
C TYR A 563 2.02 -29.80 28.48
N THR A 564 2.55 -30.85 29.06
CA THR A 564 3.94 -30.92 29.46
C THR A 564 4.75 -31.74 28.45
N GLU A 565 6.09 -31.65 28.53
CA GLU A 565 6.97 -32.51 27.75
C GLU A 565 6.86 -34.01 28.10
N GLU A 566 6.04 -34.40 29.07
CA GLU A 566 5.74 -35.81 29.42
C GLU A 566 4.44 -36.33 28.82
N THR A 567 3.62 -35.42 28.25
CA THR A 567 2.36 -35.80 27.59
C THR A 567 2.66 -36.61 26.33
N ARG A 568 1.95 -37.74 26.15
CA ARG A 568 2.18 -38.69 25.05
C ARG A 568 1.02 -38.83 24.09
N GLU A 569 -0.11 -38.26 24.42
CA GLU A 569 -1.32 -38.32 23.59
C GLU A 569 -1.95 -36.94 23.50
N ILE A 570 -2.53 -36.61 22.37
CA ILE A 570 -3.34 -35.41 22.13
C ILE A 570 -4.77 -35.84 21.83
N ASP A 571 -5.75 -35.14 22.38
CA ASP A 571 -7.15 -35.26 22.00
C ASP A 571 -7.38 -34.64 20.63
N TRP A 572 -7.44 -35.48 19.58
CA TRP A 572 -7.49 -35.01 18.20
C TRP A 572 -8.93 -34.79 17.74
N GLY A 573 -9.21 -33.65 17.15
CA GLY A 573 -10.53 -33.33 16.64
C GLY A 573 -11.58 -33.03 17.73
N THR A 574 -12.84 -32.99 17.31
CA THR A 574 -14.01 -32.73 18.18
C THR A 574 -14.64 -34.03 18.72
N GLY A 575 -14.17 -35.18 18.26
CA GLY A 575 -14.70 -36.49 18.62
C GLY A 575 -14.03 -37.17 19.81
N GLY A 576 -12.97 -36.58 20.38
CA GLY A 576 -12.21 -37.19 21.49
C GLY A 576 -11.32 -38.36 21.05
N GLU A 577 -10.99 -38.46 19.78
CA GLU A 577 -10.00 -39.43 19.28
C GLU A 577 -8.62 -39.03 19.81
N LYS A 578 -7.89 -40.03 20.32
CA LYS A 578 -6.54 -39.84 20.82
C LYS A 578 -5.52 -40.14 19.73
N ALA A 579 -4.55 -39.25 19.58
CA ALA A 579 -3.43 -39.45 18.68
C ALA A 579 -2.11 -39.41 19.47
N PRO A 580 -1.10 -40.22 19.11
CA PRO A 580 0.18 -40.25 19.80
C PRO A 580 0.99 -38.98 19.49
N ILE A 581 1.71 -38.45 20.49
CA ILE A 581 2.70 -37.41 20.32
C ILE A 581 4.06 -38.06 20.08
N ALA A 582 4.64 -37.85 18.90
CA ALA A 582 5.94 -38.38 18.49
C ALA A 582 7.12 -37.62 19.11
N GLY A 583 6.94 -36.34 19.41
CA GLY A 583 7.98 -35.52 20.00
C GLY A 583 7.61 -34.06 20.10
N VAL A 584 8.58 -33.25 20.52
CA VAL A 584 8.48 -31.79 20.67
C VAL A 584 9.47 -31.10 19.78
N LEU A 585 8.99 -30.10 19.03
CA LEU A 585 9.77 -29.22 18.20
C LEU A 585 10.04 -27.89 18.91
N ARG A 586 11.19 -27.28 18.62
CA ARG A 586 11.39 -25.86 18.94
C ARG A 586 10.41 -25.02 18.15
N ASP A 587 10.02 -23.89 18.73
CA ASP A 587 9.16 -22.93 18.05
C ASP A 587 9.82 -22.34 16.79
N PHE A 588 9.02 -22.14 15.78
CA PHE A 588 9.39 -21.48 14.52
C PHE A 588 8.30 -20.50 14.07
N ASN A 589 8.64 -19.58 13.17
CA ASN A 589 7.71 -18.61 12.60
C ASN A 589 7.29 -19.06 11.19
N SER A 590 6.14 -19.70 11.09
CA SER A 590 5.67 -20.30 9.82
C SER A 590 5.37 -19.30 8.69
N ILE A 591 5.13 -18.01 9.01
CA ILE A 591 4.84 -16.97 8.03
C ILE A 591 5.99 -15.95 8.01
N ASN A 592 6.16 -15.22 9.10
CA ASN A 592 7.22 -14.23 9.28
C ASN A 592 7.43 -13.92 10.77
N VAL A 593 8.48 -13.18 11.10
CA VAL A 593 8.86 -12.87 12.49
C VAL A 593 7.93 -11.88 13.19
N LEU A 594 7.02 -11.22 12.48
CA LEU A 594 6.03 -10.30 13.06
C LEU A 594 4.75 -11.02 13.48
N THR A 595 4.49 -12.19 12.89
CA THR A 595 3.33 -13.00 13.23
C THR A 595 3.60 -13.69 14.57
N PRO A 596 2.64 -13.67 15.52
CA PRO A 596 2.77 -14.45 16.74
C PRO A 596 3.03 -15.93 16.41
N LYS A 597 3.83 -16.57 17.24
CA LYS A 597 4.05 -18.01 17.12
C LYS A 597 2.73 -18.75 17.22
N ARG A 598 2.57 -19.75 16.36
CA ARG A 598 1.34 -20.52 16.24
C ARG A 598 1.52 -21.90 16.82
N PRO A 599 0.48 -22.51 17.38
CA PRO A 599 0.52 -23.90 17.81
C PRO A 599 0.49 -24.84 16.58
N PHE A 600 1.56 -25.65 16.39
CA PHE A 600 1.72 -26.53 15.25
C PHE A 600 1.74 -27.98 15.66
N ALA A 601 1.15 -28.83 14.79
CA ALA A 601 1.31 -30.26 14.75
C ALA A 601 1.83 -30.70 13.38
N ILE A 602 2.97 -31.38 13.37
CA ILE A 602 3.56 -31.94 12.16
C ILE A 602 3.51 -33.46 12.23
N ARG A 603 2.88 -34.09 11.26
CA ARG A 603 2.86 -35.54 11.12
C ARG A 603 3.86 -35.93 10.04
N LEU A 604 4.77 -36.84 10.41
CA LEU A 604 5.69 -37.46 9.47
C LEU A 604 5.10 -38.75 8.93
N TYR A 605 5.17 -38.93 7.62
CA TYR A 605 4.74 -40.16 6.96
C TYR A 605 5.82 -40.70 6.03
N GLU A 606 5.79 -42.00 5.82
CA GLU A 606 6.60 -42.66 4.81
C GLU A 606 5.72 -42.98 3.58
N ASN A 607 6.17 -42.51 2.38
CA ASN A 607 5.61 -42.91 1.09
C ASN A 607 4.10 -42.58 0.85
N LYS A 608 3.59 -41.49 1.33
CA LYS A 608 2.23 -41.05 0.97
C LYS A 608 2.26 -40.21 -0.32
N GLU A 609 1.34 -40.44 -1.23
CA GLU A 609 1.10 -39.53 -2.35
C GLU A 609 0.74 -38.16 -1.79
N SER A 610 1.41 -37.15 -2.29
CA SER A 610 1.29 -35.79 -1.79
C SER A 610 0.90 -34.83 -2.91
N PRO A 611 0.03 -33.87 -2.67
CA PRO A 611 -0.37 -32.89 -3.68
C PRO A 611 0.77 -31.93 -4.10
N GLY A 612 1.96 -32.09 -3.52
CA GLY A 612 3.11 -31.25 -3.87
C GLY A 612 4.43 -31.73 -3.32
N TYR A 613 5.49 -31.10 -3.79
CA TYR A 613 6.87 -31.44 -3.47
C TYR A 613 7.63 -30.21 -3.00
N LEU A 614 8.40 -30.37 -1.92
CA LEU A 614 9.42 -29.41 -1.54
C LEU A 614 10.74 -29.77 -2.22
N VAL A 615 11.26 -28.89 -3.05
CA VAL A 615 12.43 -29.14 -3.90
C VAL A 615 13.56 -28.22 -3.48
N LYS A 616 14.71 -28.82 -3.15
CA LYS A 616 15.97 -28.10 -2.91
C LYS A 616 16.76 -28.03 -4.21
N THR A 617 17.22 -26.84 -4.57
CA THR A 617 18.06 -26.61 -5.75
C THR A 617 19.45 -26.13 -5.35
N ASN A 618 20.40 -26.25 -6.27
CA ASN A 618 21.78 -25.76 -6.11
C ASN A 618 21.93 -24.23 -6.25
N GLY A 619 20.82 -23.48 -6.28
CA GLY A 619 20.82 -22.02 -6.45
C GLY A 619 20.82 -21.52 -7.90
N ASP A 620 20.54 -22.39 -8.87
CA ASP A 620 20.41 -21.97 -10.27
C ASP A 620 19.24 -20.98 -10.41
N LYS A 621 19.51 -19.77 -10.91
CA LYS A 621 18.52 -18.72 -11.13
C LYS A 621 17.42 -19.08 -12.12
N LYS A 622 17.65 -20.09 -12.96
CA LYS A 622 16.66 -20.56 -13.95
C LYS A 622 15.73 -21.65 -13.40
N ALA A 623 15.99 -22.15 -12.19
CA ALA A 623 15.23 -23.26 -11.61
C ALA A 623 13.73 -22.97 -11.55
N LYS A 624 13.35 -21.78 -11.08
CA LYS A 624 11.94 -21.37 -11.02
C LYS A 624 11.25 -21.39 -12.39
N ALA A 625 11.87 -20.76 -13.40
CA ALA A 625 11.31 -20.71 -14.74
C ALA A 625 11.17 -22.13 -15.36
N ALA A 626 12.15 -23.01 -15.11
CA ALA A 626 12.10 -24.38 -15.58
C ALA A 626 10.98 -25.19 -14.90
N PHE A 627 10.73 -24.97 -13.60
CA PHE A 627 9.60 -25.59 -12.90
C PHE A 627 8.26 -25.05 -13.42
N GLU A 628 8.15 -23.75 -13.65
CA GLU A 628 6.93 -23.13 -14.20
C GLU A 628 6.63 -23.64 -15.62
N GLU A 629 7.66 -23.79 -16.48
CA GLU A 629 7.53 -24.37 -17.82
C GLU A 629 7.10 -25.83 -17.75
N MET A 630 7.74 -26.64 -16.90
CA MET A 630 7.37 -28.05 -16.68
C MET A 630 5.90 -28.20 -16.23
N ILE A 631 5.45 -27.38 -15.27
CA ILE A 631 4.06 -27.43 -14.81
C ILE A 631 3.10 -26.97 -15.90
N LYS A 632 3.44 -25.93 -16.66
CA LYS A 632 2.62 -25.45 -17.77
C LYS A 632 2.41 -26.52 -18.86
N ASP A 633 3.43 -27.33 -19.14
CA ASP A 633 3.30 -28.45 -20.07
C ASP A 633 2.36 -29.56 -19.57
N LEU A 634 2.19 -29.67 -18.26
CA LEU A 634 1.31 -30.65 -17.64
C LEU A 634 -0.09 -30.11 -17.41
N ASP A 635 -0.22 -28.82 -17.15
CA ASP A 635 -1.48 -28.15 -16.80
C ASP A 635 -1.47 -26.70 -17.27
N ASP A 636 -2.25 -26.40 -18.31
CA ASP A 636 -2.38 -25.05 -18.88
C ASP A 636 -3.45 -24.21 -18.16
N SER A 637 -3.80 -24.57 -16.91
CA SER A 637 -4.82 -23.85 -16.11
C SER A 637 -4.42 -22.43 -15.74
N GLY A 638 -3.13 -22.10 -15.83
CA GLY A 638 -2.59 -20.79 -15.41
C GLY A 638 -2.52 -20.60 -13.87
N GLU A 639 -2.84 -21.63 -13.10
CA GLU A 639 -2.69 -21.58 -11.64
C GLU A 639 -1.21 -21.47 -11.23
N LYS A 640 -0.92 -20.62 -10.25
CA LYS A 640 0.43 -20.47 -9.69
C LYS A 640 0.76 -21.70 -8.83
N ARG A 641 1.43 -22.68 -9.42
CA ARG A 641 1.77 -23.97 -8.78
C ARG A 641 3.24 -24.09 -8.38
N VAL A 642 4.06 -23.11 -8.68
CA VAL A 642 5.47 -23.04 -8.28
C VAL A 642 5.69 -21.85 -7.36
N LEU A 643 6.06 -22.13 -6.13
CA LEU A 643 6.24 -21.12 -5.07
C LEU A 643 7.67 -21.22 -4.52
N SER A 644 8.44 -20.14 -4.62
CA SER A 644 9.69 -20.03 -3.86
C SER A 644 9.36 -19.73 -2.41
N ILE A 645 9.91 -20.48 -1.46
CA ILE A 645 9.67 -20.24 -0.02
C ILE A 645 10.17 -18.87 0.39
N GLU A 646 11.32 -18.45 -0.13
CA GLU A 646 11.90 -17.12 0.12
C GLU A 646 11.00 -15.99 -0.42
N GLU A 647 10.45 -16.16 -1.64
CA GLU A 647 9.48 -15.19 -2.19
C GLU A 647 8.21 -15.13 -1.34
N CYS A 648 7.67 -16.27 -0.93
CA CYS A 648 6.50 -16.30 -0.06
C CYS A 648 6.70 -15.51 1.24
N ILE A 649 7.87 -15.64 1.86
CA ILE A 649 8.21 -14.84 3.04
C ILE A 649 8.32 -13.35 2.69
N THR A 650 8.99 -13.04 1.58
CA THR A 650 9.17 -11.66 1.10
C THR A 650 7.81 -11.00 0.79
N ASP A 651 6.89 -11.73 0.20
CA ASP A 651 5.54 -11.26 -0.14
C ASP A 651 4.72 -10.92 1.12
N THR A 652 5.00 -11.55 2.26
CA THR A 652 4.33 -11.17 3.53
C THR A 652 4.65 -9.74 3.98
N PHE A 653 5.72 -9.13 3.44
CA PHE A 653 6.16 -7.76 3.69
C PHE A 653 5.81 -6.81 2.54
N GLU A 654 4.89 -7.17 1.65
CA GLU A 654 4.56 -6.39 0.46
C GLU A 654 4.14 -4.95 0.80
N ASP A 655 3.38 -4.73 1.86
CA ASP A 655 2.97 -3.40 2.30
C ASP A 655 4.16 -2.53 2.74
N GLN A 656 5.14 -3.13 3.41
CA GLN A 656 6.38 -2.45 3.82
C GLN A 656 7.26 -2.14 2.61
N GLN A 657 7.34 -3.06 1.63
CA GLN A 657 8.05 -2.84 0.37
C GLN A 657 7.42 -1.69 -0.42
N HIS A 658 6.08 -1.63 -0.52
CA HIS A 658 5.38 -0.52 -1.17
C HIS A 658 5.65 0.81 -0.46
N THR A 659 5.60 0.82 0.86
CA THR A 659 5.94 2.02 1.65
C THR A 659 7.37 2.48 1.37
N LEU A 660 8.32 1.55 1.30
CA LEU A 660 9.71 1.84 0.95
C LEU A 660 9.83 2.43 -0.45
N ARG A 661 9.18 1.84 -1.46
CA ARG A 661 9.20 2.34 -2.85
C ARG A 661 8.69 3.78 -2.92
N ILE A 662 7.58 4.07 -2.24
CA ILE A 662 6.98 5.39 -2.17
C ILE A 662 7.93 6.40 -1.52
N ILE A 663 8.44 6.10 -0.33
CA ILE A 663 9.35 7.01 0.39
C ILE A 663 10.63 7.24 -0.41
N THR A 664 11.17 6.20 -1.04
CA THR A 664 12.37 6.30 -1.89
C THR A 664 12.12 7.22 -3.08
N LEU A 665 11.01 7.05 -3.81
CA LEU A 665 10.65 7.91 -4.93
C LEU A 665 10.57 9.38 -4.50
N PHE A 666 9.83 9.64 -3.44
CA PHE A 666 9.67 11.00 -2.94
C PHE A 666 10.96 11.59 -2.38
N THR A 667 11.83 10.77 -1.79
CA THR A 667 13.16 11.19 -1.35
C THR A 667 14.03 11.61 -2.54
N ILE A 668 14.00 10.85 -3.63
CA ILE A 668 14.72 11.21 -4.87
C ILE A 668 14.20 12.55 -5.39
N ILE A 669 12.88 12.75 -5.45
CA ILE A 669 12.26 14.01 -5.90
C ILE A 669 12.67 15.17 -4.97
N ALA A 670 12.65 14.98 -3.66
CA ALA A 670 13.08 15.98 -2.69
C ALA A 670 14.55 16.38 -2.89
N VAL A 671 15.43 15.40 -3.12
CA VAL A 671 16.85 15.63 -3.43
C VAL A 671 17.00 16.42 -4.73
N ILE A 672 16.28 16.05 -5.80
CA ILE A 672 16.32 16.79 -7.08
C ILE A 672 15.89 18.25 -6.89
N ILE A 673 14.78 18.51 -6.20
CA ILE A 673 14.29 19.87 -5.94
C ILE A 673 15.29 20.63 -5.05
N SER A 674 15.92 19.98 -4.08
CA SER A 674 16.99 20.56 -3.25
C SER A 674 18.21 20.96 -4.10
N VAL A 675 18.67 20.10 -4.99
CA VAL A 675 19.75 20.41 -5.95
C VAL A 675 19.38 21.60 -6.82
N MET A 676 18.15 21.66 -7.36
CA MET A 676 17.66 22.79 -8.14
C MET A 676 17.68 24.09 -7.31
N GLY A 677 17.32 24.02 -6.03
CA GLY A 677 17.40 25.15 -5.09
C GLY A 677 18.83 25.62 -4.86
N TYR A 678 19.77 24.69 -4.62
CA TYR A 678 21.19 25.01 -4.46
C TYR A 678 21.78 25.64 -5.72
N VAL A 679 21.51 25.06 -6.89
CA VAL A 679 21.97 25.60 -8.17
C VAL A 679 21.44 27.03 -8.39
N GLY A 680 20.15 27.23 -8.17
CA GLY A 680 19.53 28.54 -8.34
C GLY A 680 20.08 29.61 -7.40
N MET A 681 20.21 29.28 -6.12
CA MET A 681 20.78 30.19 -5.12
C MET A 681 22.27 30.45 -5.33
N SER A 682 23.05 29.42 -5.69
CA SER A 682 24.48 29.59 -5.96
C SER A 682 24.74 30.51 -7.14
N LEU A 683 23.99 30.39 -8.23
CA LEU A 683 24.08 31.27 -9.38
C LEU A 683 23.79 32.74 -8.99
N PHE A 684 22.80 32.97 -8.13
CA PHE A 684 22.50 34.29 -7.63
C PHE A 684 23.66 34.87 -6.78
N PHE A 685 24.17 34.12 -5.82
CA PHE A 685 25.29 34.54 -4.98
C PHE A 685 26.55 34.82 -5.78
N ILE A 686 26.84 33.97 -6.78
CA ILE A 686 27.98 34.19 -7.69
C ILE A 686 27.81 35.49 -8.44
N ARG A 687 26.65 35.78 -9.03
CA ARG A 687 26.38 37.03 -9.74
C ARG A 687 26.50 38.25 -8.83
N GLN A 688 26.01 38.17 -7.60
CA GLN A 688 26.09 39.24 -6.61
C GLN A 688 27.52 39.55 -6.20
N ARG A 689 28.39 38.55 -6.12
CA ARG A 689 29.80 38.68 -5.70
C ARG A 689 30.79 38.63 -6.85
N GLN A 690 30.33 38.73 -8.09
CA GLN A 690 31.17 38.58 -9.27
C GLN A 690 32.33 39.62 -9.29
N LYS A 691 32.04 40.88 -8.92
CA LYS A 691 33.07 41.95 -8.79
C LYS A 691 34.07 41.61 -7.66
N GLU A 692 33.60 41.16 -6.50
CA GLU A 692 34.46 40.77 -5.38
C GLU A 692 35.38 39.59 -5.78
N ILE A 693 34.84 38.59 -6.46
CA ILE A 693 35.60 37.45 -6.98
C ILE A 693 36.66 37.89 -7.99
N GLY A 694 36.29 38.82 -8.90
CA GLY A 694 37.21 39.41 -9.90
C GLY A 694 38.36 40.19 -9.24
N ILE A 695 38.05 41.05 -8.28
CA ILE A 695 39.05 41.83 -7.55
C ILE A 695 40.01 40.90 -6.78
N ARG A 696 39.49 39.93 -6.05
CA ARG A 696 40.33 38.97 -5.29
C ARG A 696 41.27 38.20 -6.20
N LYS A 697 40.80 37.80 -7.37
CA LYS A 697 41.65 37.10 -8.36
C LYS A 697 42.78 38.00 -8.88
N ILE A 698 42.48 39.28 -9.17
CA ILE A 698 43.49 40.23 -9.60
C ILE A 698 44.50 40.51 -8.49
N MET A 699 44.05 40.46 -7.22
CA MET A 699 44.88 40.61 -6.03
C MET A 699 45.66 39.34 -5.68
N GLY A 700 45.62 38.28 -6.51
CA GLY A 700 46.44 37.05 -6.36
C GLY A 700 45.77 35.92 -5.60
N SER A 701 44.47 36.01 -5.23
CA SER A 701 43.79 34.89 -4.58
C SER A 701 43.68 33.66 -5.50
N THR A 702 44.01 32.50 -4.97
CA THR A 702 43.88 31.22 -5.69
C THR A 702 42.43 30.84 -5.93
N SER A 703 42.19 30.03 -6.97
CA SER A 703 40.87 29.49 -7.25
C SER A 703 40.30 28.65 -6.09
N HIS A 704 41.20 27.97 -5.35
CA HIS A 704 40.83 27.16 -4.17
C HIS A 704 40.36 28.02 -3.00
N GLU A 705 41.02 29.16 -2.72
CA GLU A 705 40.60 30.07 -1.66
C GLU A 705 39.22 30.66 -1.90
N VAL A 706 38.95 31.08 -3.16
CA VAL A 706 37.62 31.57 -3.55
C VAL A 706 36.57 30.51 -3.45
N LEU A 707 36.87 29.26 -3.87
CA LEU A 707 35.99 28.10 -3.76
C LEU A 707 35.64 27.83 -2.30
N THR A 708 36.63 27.74 -1.43
CA THR A 708 36.45 27.45 0.00
C THR A 708 35.62 28.51 0.70
N LEU A 709 35.88 29.80 0.42
CA LEU A 709 35.11 30.92 0.96
C LEU A 709 33.62 30.86 0.56
N MET A 710 33.35 30.54 -0.71
CA MET A 710 32.00 30.42 -1.22
C MET A 710 31.29 29.18 -0.66
N LEU A 711 31.93 28.01 -0.64
CA LEU A 711 31.38 26.78 -0.06
C LEU A 711 31.01 26.95 1.41
N ARG A 712 31.85 27.63 2.21
CA ARG A 712 31.55 27.89 3.63
C ARG A 712 30.21 28.62 3.82
N THR A 713 29.82 29.47 2.89
CA THR A 713 28.55 30.21 2.96
C THR A 713 27.34 29.32 2.79
N PHE A 714 27.47 28.23 2.01
CA PHE A 714 26.40 27.25 1.77
C PHE A 714 26.42 26.08 2.77
N CYS A 715 27.63 25.65 3.20
CA CYS A 715 27.77 24.56 4.15
C CYS A 715 27.31 24.93 5.57
N ALA A 716 27.47 26.20 5.99
CA ALA A 716 27.07 26.61 7.33
C ALA A 716 25.54 26.42 7.62
N PRO A 717 24.60 26.86 6.77
CA PRO A 717 23.18 26.52 6.95
C PRO A 717 22.89 25.03 6.94
N LEU A 718 23.62 24.25 6.14
CA LEU A 718 23.50 22.81 6.07
C LEU A 718 23.88 22.13 7.38
N LEU A 719 25.01 22.53 7.99
CA LEU A 719 25.41 22.01 9.29
C LEU A 719 24.39 22.34 10.39
N VAL A 720 23.80 23.55 10.35
CA VAL A 720 22.72 23.92 11.26
C VAL A 720 21.50 23.03 11.05
N SER A 721 21.19 22.68 9.79
CA SER A 721 20.06 21.78 9.51
C SER A 721 20.29 20.37 10.07
N PHE A 722 21.51 19.85 10.11
CA PHE A 722 21.81 18.54 10.69
C PHE A 722 21.54 18.49 12.19
N VAL A 723 21.82 19.56 12.92
CA VAL A 723 21.53 19.66 14.36
C VAL A 723 20.03 19.53 14.65
N ILE A 724 19.18 20.00 13.74
CA ILE A 724 17.72 19.91 13.86
C ILE A 724 17.21 18.58 13.29
N ALA A 725 17.75 18.17 12.14
CA ALA A 725 17.25 17.00 11.41
C ALA A 725 17.50 15.69 12.12
N ILE A 726 18.68 15.52 12.77
CA ILE A 726 19.06 14.26 13.43
C ILE A 726 18.09 13.93 14.58
N PRO A 727 17.82 14.82 15.56
CA PRO A 727 16.86 14.53 16.62
C PRO A 727 15.45 14.29 16.10
N LEU A 728 15.03 15.06 15.10
CA LEU A 728 13.68 14.90 14.50
C LEU A 728 13.55 13.56 13.77
N ALA A 729 14.54 13.17 12.96
CA ALA A 729 14.55 11.90 12.27
C ALA A 729 14.62 10.72 13.25
N TRP A 730 15.43 10.83 14.32
CA TRP A 730 15.51 9.84 15.37
C TRP A 730 14.14 9.64 16.07
N TYR A 731 13.46 10.74 16.43
CA TYR A 731 12.17 10.69 17.08
C TYR A 731 11.11 10.02 16.19
N ILE A 732 11.01 10.45 14.92
CA ILE A 732 10.03 9.90 13.97
C ILE A 732 10.31 8.42 13.69
N MET A 733 11.58 8.06 13.46
CA MET A 733 11.93 6.67 13.15
C MET A 733 11.85 5.75 14.37
N ARG A 734 12.15 6.26 15.56
CA ARG A 734 11.94 5.50 16.81
C ARG A 734 10.47 5.17 17.00
N ASP A 735 9.57 6.14 16.84
CA ASP A 735 8.13 5.95 16.97
C ASP A 735 7.62 4.94 15.93
N TRP A 736 8.03 5.10 14.68
CA TRP A 736 7.65 4.16 13.61
C TRP A 736 8.13 2.72 13.89
N LEU A 737 9.34 2.54 14.40
CA LEU A 737 9.89 1.23 14.74
C LEU A 737 9.15 0.54 15.92
N THR A 738 8.42 1.28 16.75
CA THR A 738 7.64 0.66 17.84
C THR A 738 6.50 -0.23 17.36
N ASN A 739 6.08 -0.06 16.09
CA ASN A 739 5.05 -0.90 15.47
C ASN A 739 5.55 -2.33 15.13
N PHE A 740 6.86 -2.59 15.30
CA PHE A 740 7.46 -3.89 14.98
C PHE A 740 7.96 -4.59 16.25
N SER A 741 7.57 -5.85 16.43
CA SER A 741 8.08 -6.71 17.49
C SER A 741 9.57 -7.01 17.30
N TYR A 742 9.97 -7.26 16.03
CA TYR A 742 11.36 -7.45 15.62
C TYR A 742 11.86 -6.19 14.93
N ARG A 743 12.75 -5.45 15.56
CA ARG A 743 13.19 -4.12 15.11
C ARG A 743 14.70 -3.94 15.19
N ILE A 744 15.23 -3.18 14.24
CA ILE A 744 16.63 -2.75 14.25
C ILE A 744 16.88 -1.69 15.32
N THR A 745 18.15 -1.56 15.73
CA THR A 745 18.59 -0.47 16.60
C THR A 745 19.00 0.74 15.76
N LEU A 746 18.55 1.94 16.15
CA LEU A 746 18.93 3.19 15.50
C LEU A 746 20.38 3.57 15.85
N SER A 747 21.32 3.08 15.09
CA SER A 747 22.73 3.32 15.28
C SER A 747 23.18 4.69 14.73
N PRO A 748 24.16 5.40 15.37
CA PRO A 748 24.61 6.74 14.93
C PRO A 748 25.13 6.80 13.49
N TRP A 749 25.67 5.70 12.95
CA TRP A 749 26.20 5.64 11.59
C TRP A 749 25.11 5.90 10.52
N ILE A 750 23.84 5.56 10.80
CA ILE A 750 22.70 5.79 9.91
C ILE A 750 22.55 7.30 9.66
N PHE A 751 22.59 8.10 10.72
CA PHE A 751 22.51 9.55 10.63
C PHE A 751 23.77 10.15 10.01
N ALA A 752 24.95 9.61 10.34
CA ALA A 752 26.20 10.06 9.75
C ALA A 752 26.24 9.87 8.23
N THR A 753 25.78 8.71 7.73
CA THR A 753 25.75 8.42 6.29
C THR A 753 24.75 9.30 5.54
N THR A 754 23.55 9.54 6.09
CA THR A 754 22.56 10.42 5.47
C THR A 754 23.01 11.88 5.45
N CYS A 755 23.65 12.38 6.52
CA CYS A 755 24.23 13.71 6.56
C CYS A 755 25.44 13.85 5.59
N ALA A 756 26.30 12.84 5.52
CA ALA A 756 27.43 12.82 4.57
C ALA A 756 26.94 12.83 3.12
N PHE A 757 25.91 12.07 2.80
CA PHE A 757 25.29 12.06 1.47
C PHE A 757 24.67 13.43 1.12
N ALA A 758 23.89 14.04 2.03
CA ALA A 758 23.30 15.35 1.83
C ALA A 758 24.38 16.44 1.65
N LEU A 759 25.47 16.38 2.42
CA LEU A 759 26.61 17.27 2.28
C LEU A 759 27.31 17.09 0.93
N LEU A 760 27.53 15.85 0.50
CA LEU A 760 28.13 15.53 -0.79
C LEU A 760 27.30 16.12 -1.94
N VAL A 761 25.99 15.90 -1.94
CA VAL A 761 25.05 16.44 -2.95
C VAL A 761 25.11 17.97 -2.99
N ALA A 762 25.11 18.63 -1.83
CA ALA A 762 25.19 20.08 -1.76
C ALA A 762 26.54 20.62 -2.27
N VAL A 763 27.65 20.00 -1.85
CA VAL A 763 29.01 20.39 -2.28
C VAL A 763 29.20 20.20 -3.78
N LEU A 764 28.74 19.08 -4.35
CA LEU A 764 28.80 18.83 -5.79
C LEU A 764 27.96 19.84 -6.57
N SER A 765 26.73 20.12 -6.13
CA SER A 765 25.79 21.03 -6.81
C SER A 765 26.33 22.48 -6.83
N VAL A 766 26.81 22.97 -5.70
CA VAL A 766 27.31 24.33 -5.55
C VAL A 766 28.74 24.46 -6.10
N GLY A 767 29.58 23.46 -5.83
CA GLY A 767 30.97 23.43 -6.24
C GLY A 767 31.16 23.54 -7.75
N PHE A 768 30.32 22.78 -8.52
CA PHE A 768 30.34 22.86 -9.98
C PHE A 768 30.06 24.28 -10.49
N GLN A 769 29.09 24.98 -9.90
CA GLN A 769 28.74 26.35 -10.29
C GLN A 769 29.85 27.34 -9.92
N ILE A 770 30.47 27.20 -8.74
CA ILE A 770 31.55 28.08 -8.28
C ILE A 770 32.80 27.90 -9.16
N ILE A 771 33.16 26.64 -9.47
CA ILE A 771 34.32 26.33 -10.34
C ILE A 771 34.11 26.98 -11.71
N LYS A 772 32.93 26.90 -12.28
CA LYS A 772 32.58 27.55 -13.56
C LYS A 772 32.75 29.06 -13.48
N ALA A 773 32.30 29.68 -12.39
CA ALA A 773 32.44 31.12 -12.17
C ALA A 773 33.88 31.57 -11.94
N VAL A 774 34.66 30.83 -11.18
CA VAL A 774 36.07 31.10 -10.88
C VAL A 774 36.96 30.93 -12.14
N ARG A 775 36.60 30.07 -13.08
CA ARG A 775 37.28 29.89 -14.36
C ARG A 775 36.95 30.99 -15.39
N ALA A 776 35.91 31.81 -15.16
CA ALA A 776 35.54 32.90 -16.06
C ALA A 776 36.61 34.01 -16.05
N ASN A 777 36.74 34.73 -17.16
CA ASN A 777 37.75 35.77 -17.32
C ASN A 777 37.49 36.93 -16.32
N PRO A 778 38.45 37.32 -15.44
CA PRO A 778 38.30 38.39 -14.47
C PRO A 778 38.01 39.76 -15.10
N VAL A 779 38.52 39.99 -16.30
CA VAL A 779 38.35 41.30 -17.01
C VAL A 779 36.88 41.50 -17.44
N GLU A 780 36.22 40.45 -17.93
CA GLU A 780 34.78 40.49 -18.25
C GLU A 780 33.91 40.69 -17.01
N SER A 781 34.35 40.10 -15.86
CA SER A 781 33.62 40.22 -14.60
C SER A 781 33.61 41.64 -14.01
N ILE A 782 34.55 42.50 -14.40
CA ILE A 782 34.65 43.91 -13.96
C ILE A 782 33.96 44.87 -14.94
N LYS A 783 33.92 44.52 -16.24
CA LYS A 783 33.31 45.33 -17.30
C LYS A 783 31.78 45.29 -17.39
N THR A 784 31.15 44.36 -16.73
CA THR A 784 29.68 44.26 -16.70
C THR A 784 29.08 45.36 -15.84
N GLU A 785 28.61 46.43 -16.45
CA GLU A 785 27.69 47.44 -15.86
C GLU A 785 26.25 46.90 -15.82
#